data_efff755214baddcad4de9bb8a2b946cf
#
_entry.id   efff755214baddcad4de9bb8a2b946cf
#
_cell.length_a   1.000
_cell.length_b   1.000
_cell.length_c   1.000
_cell.angle_alpha   90.00
_cell.angle_beta   90.00
_cell.angle_gamma   90.00
#
_symmetry.space_group_name_H-M   'P 1'
#
loop_
_entity.id
_entity.type
_entity.pdbx_description
1 polymer ?
#
loop_
_entity_poly.entity_id
_entity_poly.type
_entity_poly.pdbx_seq_one_letter_code
_entity_poly.pdbx_strand_id
1 'polypeptide(L)'
;MPDDLFAATQGNAATDYDASSIEVLEGLEPVRRRPGMYVGGTDERALHHLAAEVLDNAMDEAVAGHATRIEVTLEPGNRLTIVDNGRGIPVDPHPKFPDKSALEVILSTLHSGGKFDGKAYATSGGLHGVGVSVVNALSSDTMVEVARNKELYRQRFSRGITMGPLEHVGPTPNRRGTSVSFVPDEQIFGPELHFKPARLYKLARSKAYLFAGVEIRWKCSPELIGDDTPAEAVFQFPGGLADHLREQIATRECATADFFSGSQDFPDGPGGIKMGRVEWAVSWPLWSDGSYSWYCNTIPTPDGGTHEAGLRAALVKGIRGYGEMVSQKKAKDITAEDIMTGSELMLSVFIRDPQFQSQTKDRLTSPDAAILVEKAVRDHFDHFLSNNTERGKALLAYVLERMDERLARKAEREVKRKTATSARKLRLPGKLTDCSSDDPKGTEIFIVEGDSAGGSAKQARDRKTQAILPIRGKILNVASATAAKIGANSEIADLIQALGCGTRKDCIPDNLRYERIVIMTDADVDGAHIATLLMTFFFQEMPDLVRRGHLYLAQPPLYRLTVGAKSLYAMDDAHRAKIEAGPFKGKSVDVSRFKGLGEMNPMQLRETTMDPKTRQMIRITLPQEYEERAGVKDLVDRLMGNNPAHRFAFIQENAARVDEDAIDA
;
A
#
# COMPACT_ATOMS: atom_id res chain seq x y z
N MET A 1 -20.32 -15.13 -48.84
CA MET A 1 -18.98 -15.70 -48.75
C MET A 1 -18.30 -14.93 -47.62
N PRO A 2 -18.02 -15.49 -46.46
CA PRO A 2 -17.24 -14.81 -45.46
C PRO A 2 -15.77 -14.94 -45.81
N ASP A 3 -15.12 -13.81 -45.99
CA ASP A 3 -13.67 -13.71 -46.22
C ASP A 3 -12.91 -14.23 -45.00
N ASP A 4 -12.02 -15.13 -45.27
CA ASP A 4 -11.15 -15.83 -44.33
C ASP A 4 -10.18 -14.85 -43.66
N LEU A 5 -10.41 -14.58 -42.39
CA LEU A 5 -9.61 -13.68 -41.54
C LEU A 5 -8.16 -14.17 -41.33
N PHE A 6 -7.83 -15.36 -41.81
CA PHE A 6 -6.50 -15.98 -41.67
C PHE A 6 -5.65 -15.92 -42.95
N ALA A 7 -6.17 -15.34 -44.05
CA ALA A 7 -5.44 -15.26 -45.31
C ALA A 7 -4.40 -14.12 -45.40
N ALA A 8 -4.29 -13.25 -44.37
CA ALA A 8 -3.36 -12.11 -44.39
C ALA A 8 -2.04 -12.34 -43.65
N THR A 9 -1.71 -13.58 -43.25
CA THR A 9 -0.49 -13.89 -42.48
C THR A 9 0.48 -14.83 -43.26
N GLN A 10 0.41 -14.84 -44.58
CA GLN A 10 1.43 -15.51 -45.40
C GLN A 10 2.40 -14.48 -45.98
N GLY A 11 3.40 -14.11 -45.17
CA GLY A 11 4.44 -13.18 -45.60
C GLY A 11 5.49 -12.86 -44.53
N ASN A 12 5.86 -13.81 -43.68
CA ASN A 12 7.16 -13.81 -43.00
C ASN A 12 7.62 -15.24 -42.83
N ALA A 13 8.86 -15.52 -43.26
CA ALA A 13 9.51 -16.81 -43.14
C ALA A 13 9.22 -17.38 -41.74
N ALA A 14 8.60 -18.54 -41.69
CA ALA A 14 8.50 -19.34 -40.49
C ALA A 14 9.92 -19.56 -39.99
N THR A 15 10.33 -18.84 -38.96
CA THR A 15 11.49 -19.26 -38.19
C THR A 15 11.07 -20.59 -37.58
N ASP A 16 11.66 -21.68 -38.06
CA ASP A 16 11.44 -22.99 -37.47
C ASP A 16 11.67 -22.90 -35.96
N TYR A 17 10.61 -23.12 -35.19
CA TYR A 17 10.72 -23.20 -33.75
C TYR A 17 11.32 -24.56 -33.39
N ASP A 18 12.63 -24.56 -33.25
CA ASP A 18 13.42 -25.74 -32.91
C ASP A 18 14.23 -25.56 -31.62
N ALA A 19 15.08 -26.50 -31.28
CA ALA A 19 15.89 -26.46 -30.07
C ALA A 19 16.81 -25.21 -29.99
N SER A 20 17.19 -24.61 -31.13
CA SER A 20 18.01 -23.40 -31.19
C SER A 20 17.23 -22.14 -30.82
N SER A 21 15.90 -22.22 -30.87
CA SER A 21 14.99 -21.14 -30.42
C SER A 21 14.80 -21.10 -28.89
N ILE A 22 15.34 -22.09 -28.17
CA ILE A 22 15.27 -22.18 -26.72
C ILE A 22 16.54 -21.57 -26.14
N GLU A 23 16.41 -20.36 -25.57
CA GLU A 23 17.49 -19.66 -24.89
C GLU A 23 17.55 -20.09 -23.43
N VAL A 24 18.72 -20.46 -22.92
CA VAL A 24 18.97 -20.75 -21.50
C VAL A 24 19.75 -19.58 -20.91
N LEU A 25 19.17 -18.90 -19.93
CA LEU A 25 19.81 -17.81 -19.20
C LEU A 25 20.55 -18.37 -17.98
N GLU A 26 21.81 -18.00 -17.82
CA GLU A 26 22.65 -18.46 -16.70
C GLU A 26 22.98 -17.33 -15.73
N GLY A 27 23.37 -17.71 -14.51
CA GLY A 27 23.82 -16.77 -13.47
C GLY A 27 22.75 -15.78 -13.04
N LEU A 28 23.04 -14.48 -13.11
CA LEU A 28 22.14 -13.38 -12.74
C LEU A 28 21.46 -12.70 -13.94
N GLU A 29 21.71 -13.16 -15.16
CA GLU A 29 21.08 -12.62 -16.37
C GLU A 29 19.53 -12.72 -16.34
N PRO A 30 18.92 -13.84 -15.86
CA PRO A 30 17.46 -13.93 -15.72
C PRO A 30 16.86 -12.79 -14.88
N VAL A 31 17.57 -12.35 -13.83
CA VAL A 31 17.14 -11.25 -12.94
C VAL A 31 17.11 -9.94 -13.73
N ARG A 32 18.14 -9.65 -14.51
CA ARG A 32 18.22 -8.41 -15.30
C ARG A 32 17.21 -8.37 -16.45
N ARG A 33 16.94 -9.51 -17.10
CA ARG A 33 15.96 -9.60 -18.19
C ARG A 33 14.51 -9.58 -17.72
N ARG A 34 14.23 -10.11 -16.52
CA ARG A 34 12.88 -10.25 -15.95
C ARG A 34 12.83 -9.77 -14.50
N PRO A 35 13.18 -8.50 -14.21
CA PRO A 35 13.21 -7.98 -12.83
C PRO A 35 11.86 -8.11 -12.12
N GLY A 36 10.75 -8.02 -12.86
CA GLY A 36 9.41 -8.19 -12.31
C GLY A 36 9.15 -9.51 -11.59
N MET A 37 9.88 -10.58 -11.93
CA MET A 37 9.77 -11.89 -11.25
C MET A 37 10.42 -11.88 -9.86
N TYR A 38 11.36 -10.96 -9.58
CA TYR A 38 12.17 -10.92 -8.37
C TYR A 38 11.82 -9.74 -7.45
N VAL A 39 11.54 -8.57 -8.05
CA VAL A 39 11.26 -7.32 -7.30
C VAL A 39 9.88 -6.71 -7.63
N GLY A 40 9.06 -7.40 -8.41
CA GLY A 40 7.69 -7.02 -8.71
C GLY A 40 7.52 -6.02 -9.87
N GLY A 41 8.60 -5.50 -10.43
CA GLY A 41 8.55 -4.53 -11.53
C GLY A 41 9.86 -3.78 -11.74
N THR A 42 9.77 -2.58 -12.34
CA THR A 42 10.89 -1.63 -12.53
C THR A 42 10.48 -0.20 -12.14
N ASP A 43 9.40 -0.08 -11.39
CA ASP A 43 8.86 1.18 -10.89
C ASP A 43 9.53 1.62 -9.56
N GLU A 44 9.06 2.72 -8.99
CA GLU A 44 9.55 3.24 -7.70
C GLU A 44 9.42 2.22 -6.57
N ARG A 45 8.37 1.41 -6.58
CA ARG A 45 8.16 0.37 -5.57
C ARG A 45 9.23 -0.71 -5.67
N ALA A 46 9.49 -1.19 -6.88
CA ALA A 46 10.54 -2.19 -7.14
C ALA A 46 11.94 -1.66 -6.77
N LEU A 47 12.20 -0.38 -7.02
CA LEU A 47 13.44 0.28 -6.59
C LEU A 47 13.61 0.23 -5.07
N HIS A 48 12.58 0.61 -4.31
CA HIS A 48 12.63 0.58 -2.84
C HIS A 48 12.67 -0.85 -2.27
N HIS A 49 12.19 -1.83 -3.02
CA HIS A 49 12.32 -3.24 -2.63
C HIS A 49 13.78 -3.69 -2.54
N LEU A 50 14.69 -3.13 -3.35
CA LEU A 50 16.13 -3.39 -3.22
C LEU A 50 16.66 -2.95 -1.84
N ALA A 51 16.21 -1.79 -1.36
CA ALA A 51 16.58 -1.31 -0.03
C ALA A 51 16.03 -2.24 1.08
N ALA A 52 14.79 -2.71 0.92
CA ALA A 52 14.17 -3.63 1.87
C ALA A 52 14.93 -4.95 1.96
N GLU A 53 15.37 -5.53 0.84
CA GLU A 53 16.13 -6.79 0.82
C GLU A 53 17.47 -6.68 1.57
N VAL A 54 18.20 -5.58 1.43
CA VAL A 54 19.46 -5.36 2.16
C VAL A 54 19.20 -5.11 3.64
N LEU A 55 18.18 -4.29 3.96
CA LEU A 55 17.82 -4.00 5.34
C LEU A 55 17.30 -5.26 6.06
N ASP A 56 16.54 -6.11 5.39
CA ASP A 56 16.04 -7.38 5.94
C ASP A 56 17.20 -8.34 6.27
N ASN A 57 18.27 -8.34 5.47
CA ASN A 57 19.47 -9.13 5.80
C ASN A 57 20.17 -8.61 7.06
N ALA A 58 20.24 -7.29 7.24
CA ALA A 58 20.78 -6.68 8.46
C ALA A 58 19.87 -6.97 9.68
N MET A 59 18.54 -6.94 9.50
CA MET A 59 17.56 -7.32 10.52
C MET A 59 17.65 -8.79 10.91
N ASP A 60 17.92 -9.69 9.97
CA ASP A 60 18.10 -11.12 10.27
C ASP A 60 19.29 -11.35 11.23
N GLU A 61 20.38 -10.57 11.12
CA GLU A 61 21.47 -10.57 12.09
C GLU A 61 21.03 -10.04 13.47
N ALA A 62 20.13 -9.04 13.49
CA ALA A 62 19.59 -8.52 14.75
C ALA A 62 18.65 -9.53 15.41
N VAL A 63 17.71 -10.11 14.66
CA VAL A 63 16.78 -11.14 15.14
C VAL A 63 17.53 -12.38 15.65
N ALA A 64 18.63 -12.75 15.00
CA ALA A 64 19.52 -13.83 15.45
C ALA A 64 20.37 -13.46 16.69
N GLY A 65 20.25 -12.23 17.21
CA GLY A 65 20.95 -11.75 18.39
C GLY A 65 22.42 -11.38 18.18
N HIS A 66 22.84 -11.23 16.92
CA HIS A 66 24.24 -10.92 16.57
C HIS A 66 24.48 -9.44 16.27
N ALA A 67 23.47 -8.71 15.78
CA ALA A 67 23.52 -7.27 15.58
C ALA A 67 22.64 -6.54 16.61
N THR A 68 23.06 -5.35 17.00
CA THR A 68 22.32 -4.44 17.89
C THR A 68 22.14 -3.06 17.27
N ARG A 69 22.85 -2.80 16.15
CA ARG A 69 22.79 -1.52 15.45
C ARG A 69 22.84 -1.72 13.94
N ILE A 70 21.98 -0.98 13.26
CA ILE A 70 21.94 -0.89 11.80
C ILE A 70 22.00 0.59 11.42
N GLU A 71 22.78 0.93 10.39
CA GLU A 71 22.89 2.29 9.86
C GLU A 71 22.40 2.30 8.41
N VAL A 72 21.52 3.25 8.07
CA VAL A 72 20.95 3.41 6.73
C VAL A 72 21.31 4.82 6.26
N THR A 73 22.13 4.91 5.22
CA THR A 73 22.63 6.18 4.70
C THR A 73 22.27 6.32 3.22
N LEU A 74 21.59 7.43 2.88
CA LEU A 74 21.30 7.82 1.50
C LEU A 74 22.19 8.99 1.11
N GLU A 75 22.95 8.81 0.02
CA GLU A 75 23.93 9.78 -0.50
C GLU A 75 23.54 10.23 -1.92
N PRO A 76 24.10 11.37 -2.40
CA PRO A 76 23.93 11.80 -3.78
C PRO A 76 24.31 10.72 -4.79
N GLY A 77 23.74 10.79 -6.01
CA GLY A 77 23.94 9.77 -7.04
C GLY A 77 23.18 8.48 -6.77
N ASN A 78 22.08 8.56 -6.01
CA ASN A 78 21.17 7.43 -5.73
C ASN A 78 21.88 6.27 -5.00
N ARG A 79 22.93 6.57 -4.22
CA ARG A 79 23.71 5.59 -3.47
C ARG A 79 23.09 5.34 -2.10
N LEU A 80 22.72 4.09 -1.86
CA LEU A 80 22.23 3.64 -0.56
C LEU A 80 23.26 2.74 0.10
N THR A 81 23.59 3.03 1.36
CA THR A 81 24.52 2.23 2.18
C THR A 81 23.78 1.73 3.43
N ILE A 82 23.81 0.43 3.66
CA ILE A 82 23.26 -0.19 4.86
C ILE A 82 24.39 -0.95 5.56
N VAL A 83 24.56 -0.68 6.85
CA VAL A 83 25.62 -1.24 7.69
C VAL A 83 25.01 -1.91 8.91
N ASP A 84 25.37 -3.15 9.18
CA ASP A 84 25.10 -3.82 10.45
C ASP A 84 26.38 -4.03 11.28
N ASN A 85 26.20 -4.22 12.57
CA ASN A 85 27.29 -4.62 13.48
C ASN A 85 27.21 -6.10 13.87
N GLY A 86 26.71 -6.97 12.98
CA GLY A 86 26.56 -8.39 13.18
C GLY A 86 27.87 -9.19 13.05
N ARG A 87 27.75 -10.46 12.66
CA ARG A 87 28.89 -11.38 12.51
C ARG A 87 29.78 -11.08 11.30
N GLY A 88 29.23 -10.40 10.30
CA GLY A 88 29.81 -10.26 8.97
C GLY A 88 29.64 -11.53 8.11
N ILE A 89 29.38 -11.34 6.82
CA ILE A 89 29.27 -12.43 5.85
C ILE A 89 30.58 -13.25 5.85
N PRO A 90 30.54 -14.60 5.76
CA PRO A 90 31.73 -15.41 5.63
C PRO A 90 32.56 -15.03 4.42
N VAL A 91 33.88 -14.92 4.58
CA VAL A 91 34.85 -14.56 3.54
C VAL A 91 35.73 -15.73 3.11
N ASP A 92 35.61 -16.85 3.80
CA ASP A 92 36.33 -18.07 3.52
C ASP A 92 35.96 -18.65 2.16
N PRO A 93 36.83 -19.46 1.50
CA PRO A 93 36.49 -20.14 0.26
C PRO A 93 35.24 -21.02 0.42
N HIS A 94 34.34 -20.97 -0.57
CA HIS A 94 33.10 -21.73 -0.50
C HIS A 94 33.33 -23.21 -0.81
N PRO A 95 32.79 -24.16 -0.02
CA PRO A 95 33.10 -25.60 -0.20
C PRO A 95 32.79 -26.16 -1.60
N LYS A 96 31.73 -25.65 -2.26
CA LYS A 96 31.35 -26.06 -3.63
C LYS A 96 32.06 -25.25 -4.72
N PHE A 97 32.64 -24.11 -4.39
CA PHE A 97 33.33 -23.19 -5.30
C PHE A 97 34.64 -22.73 -4.68
N PRO A 98 35.68 -23.60 -4.63
CA PRO A 98 36.93 -23.33 -3.90
C PRO A 98 37.67 -22.06 -4.37
N ASP A 99 37.45 -21.67 -5.62
CA ASP A 99 38.07 -20.50 -6.23
C ASP A 99 37.33 -19.18 -5.88
N LYS A 100 36.18 -19.27 -5.19
CA LYS A 100 35.35 -18.12 -4.81
C LYS A 100 35.14 -18.06 -3.32
N SER A 101 35.15 -16.85 -2.77
CA SER A 101 34.76 -16.64 -1.39
C SER A 101 33.25 -16.89 -1.20
N ALA A 102 32.83 -17.23 0.03
CA ALA A 102 31.40 -17.33 0.34
C ALA A 102 30.66 -16.01 0.07
N LEU A 103 31.30 -14.86 0.32
CA LEU A 103 30.78 -13.54 -0.04
C LEU A 103 30.47 -13.43 -1.54
N GLU A 104 31.42 -13.79 -2.40
CA GLU A 104 31.24 -13.74 -3.85
C GLU A 104 30.09 -14.66 -4.29
N VAL A 105 30.04 -15.89 -3.76
CA VAL A 105 28.98 -16.85 -4.10
C VAL A 105 27.61 -16.32 -3.71
N ILE A 106 27.45 -15.71 -2.53
CA ILE A 106 26.17 -15.15 -2.06
C ILE A 106 25.70 -13.99 -2.96
N LEU A 107 26.62 -13.17 -3.48
CA LEU A 107 26.28 -12.02 -4.32
C LEU A 107 26.13 -12.38 -5.80
N SER A 108 26.77 -13.44 -6.30
CA SER A 108 26.79 -13.76 -7.74
C SER A 108 25.97 -15.01 -8.11
N THR A 109 25.38 -15.72 -7.15
CA THR A 109 24.66 -16.97 -7.40
C THR A 109 23.30 -16.93 -6.73
N LEU A 110 22.24 -17.21 -7.51
CA LEU A 110 20.88 -17.33 -6.98
C LEU A 110 20.80 -18.58 -6.07
N HIS A 111 19.86 -18.54 -5.13
CA HIS A 111 19.61 -19.62 -4.17
C HIS A 111 20.86 -20.03 -3.38
N SER A 112 21.68 -19.05 -3.02
CA SER A 112 22.85 -19.22 -2.17
C SER A 112 22.68 -18.41 -0.87
N GLY A 113 23.00 -19.04 0.26
CA GLY A 113 22.91 -18.38 1.56
C GLY A 113 22.84 -19.35 2.74
N GLY A 114 23.09 -18.84 3.93
CA GLY A 114 23.10 -19.61 5.18
C GLY A 114 21.73 -19.81 5.85
N LYS A 115 20.62 -19.53 5.13
CA LYS A 115 19.25 -19.54 5.70
C LYS A 115 18.47 -20.82 5.39
N PHE A 116 18.99 -21.70 4.53
CA PHE A 116 18.28 -22.90 4.06
C PHE A 116 18.23 -24.06 5.06
N ASP A 117 19.22 -24.21 5.92
CA ASP A 117 19.30 -25.34 6.87
C ASP A 117 18.80 -25.02 8.28
N GLY A 118 18.37 -23.78 8.51
CA GLY A 118 17.85 -23.30 9.81
C GLY A 118 18.87 -23.31 10.95
N LYS A 119 20.16 -23.67 10.71
CA LYS A 119 21.19 -23.73 11.75
C LYS A 119 21.76 -22.36 12.10
N ALA A 120 21.94 -21.50 11.09
CA ALA A 120 22.52 -20.16 11.28
C ALA A 120 21.47 -19.11 11.67
N TYR A 121 20.21 -19.30 11.23
CA TYR A 121 19.09 -18.41 11.51
C TYR A 121 17.83 -19.24 11.80
N ALA A 122 17.33 -19.14 13.01
CA ALA A 122 16.15 -19.89 13.43
C ALA A 122 14.85 -19.30 12.86
N THR A 123 14.78 -17.96 12.77
CA THR A 123 13.68 -17.20 12.20
C THR A 123 14.28 -16.09 11.34
N SER A 124 14.04 -16.12 10.04
CA SER A 124 14.56 -15.10 9.11
C SER A 124 13.46 -14.60 8.17
N GLY A 125 13.57 -13.34 7.73
CA GLY A 125 12.70 -12.76 6.72
C GLY A 125 13.06 -13.24 5.31
N GLY A 126 14.35 -13.42 5.03
CA GLY A 126 14.84 -13.88 3.73
C GLY A 126 14.86 -15.40 3.62
N LEU A 127 13.90 -15.98 2.90
CA LEU A 127 13.75 -17.44 2.79
C LEU A 127 14.37 -18.05 1.54
N HIS A 128 14.53 -17.28 0.48
CA HIS A 128 14.83 -17.80 -0.86
C HIS A 128 16.31 -17.73 -1.24
N GLY A 129 17.15 -17.04 -0.44
CA GLY A 129 18.57 -16.88 -0.72
C GLY A 129 18.88 -16.15 -2.02
N VAL A 130 18.01 -15.21 -2.41
CA VAL A 130 18.14 -14.46 -3.67
C VAL A 130 18.24 -12.95 -3.47
N GLY A 131 17.82 -12.39 -2.33
CA GLY A 131 17.65 -10.95 -2.14
C GLY A 131 18.90 -10.15 -2.49
N VAL A 132 20.04 -10.42 -1.85
CA VAL A 132 21.26 -9.63 -2.09
C VAL A 132 21.88 -9.88 -3.47
N SER A 133 21.73 -11.07 -4.06
CA SER A 133 22.17 -11.33 -5.43
C SER A 133 21.29 -10.60 -6.45
N VAL A 134 19.99 -10.45 -6.17
CA VAL A 134 19.08 -9.62 -6.97
C VAL A 134 19.45 -8.15 -6.88
N VAL A 135 19.75 -7.63 -5.68
CA VAL A 135 20.24 -6.24 -5.52
C VAL A 135 21.51 -6.02 -6.34
N ASN A 136 22.48 -6.95 -6.26
CA ASN A 136 23.70 -6.88 -7.06
C ASN A 136 23.42 -6.89 -8.57
N ALA A 137 22.54 -7.79 -9.03
CA ALA A 137 22.20 -7.90 -10.45
C ALA A 137 21.54 -6.62 -11.01
N LEU A 138 20.73 -5.92 -10.18
CA LEU A 138 19.96 -4.74 -10.55
C LEU A 138 20.66 -3.41 -10.17
N SER A 139 21.94 -3.47 -9.78
CA SER A 139 22.75 -2.30 -9.43
C SER A 139 23.91 -2.10 -10.41
N SER A 140 24.16 -0.84 -10.78
CA SER A 140 25.29 -0.45 -11.63
C SER A 140 26.62 -0.52 -10.87
N ASP A 141 26.61 -0.28 -9.57
CA ASP A 141 27.76 -0.40 -8.66
C ASP A 141 27.28 -0.97 -7.33
N THR A 142 27.95 -2.01 -6.86
CA THR A 142 27.73 -2.60 -5.54
C THR A 142 29.08 -2.82 -4.87
N MET A 143 29.24 -2.30 -3.67
CA MET A 143 30.42 -2.49 -2.84
C MET A 143 30.02 -3.13 -1.53
N VAL A 144 30.64 -4.23 -1.19
CA VAL A 144 30.43 -4.92 0.09
C VAL A 144 31.74 -4.88 0.89
N GLU A 145 31.64 -4.40 2.12
CA GLU A 145 32.71 -4.50 3.11
C GLU A 145 32.28 -5.43 4.24
N VAL A 146 33.18 -6.30 4.64
CA VAL A 146 32.98 -7.24 5.73
C VAL A 146 34.07 -7.06 6.77
N ALA A 147 33.68 -6.67 7.97
CA ALA A 147 34.57 -6.64 9.15
C ALA A 147 34.33 -7.91 9.97
N ARG A 148 35.23 -8.87 9.86
CA ARG A 148 35.15 -10.19 10.51
C ARG A 148 36.49 -10.60 11.06
N ASN A 149 36.52 -11.19 12.26
CA ASN A 149 37.75 -11.63 12.94
C ASN A 149 38.81 -10.52 13.11
N LYS A 150 38.35 -9.25 13.27
CA LYS A 150 39.18 -8.03 13.37
C LYS A 150 39.91 -7.65 12.08
N GLU A 151 39.55 -8.23 10.96
CA GLU A 151 40.06 -7.93 9.62
C GLU A 151 38.94 -7.37 8.76
N LEU A 152 39.29 -6.43 7.86
CA LEU A 152 38.39 -5.82 6.89
C LEU A 152 38.64 -6.38 5.51
N TYR A 153 37.59 -6.83 4.88
CA TYR A 153 37.57 -7.31 3.49
C TYR A 153 36.62 -6.46 2.67
N ARG A 154 36.92 -6.29 1.38
CA ARG A 154 36.11 -5.52 0.44
C ARG A 154 36.01 -6.25 -0.89
N GLN A 155 34.84 -6.21 -1.51
CA GLN A 155 34.62 -6.68 -2.88
C GLN A 155 33.65 -5.76 -3.62
N ARG A 156 33.92 -5.55 -4.90
CA ARG A 156 33.07 -4.71 -5.77
C ARG A 156 32.46 -5.54 -6.88
N PHE A 157 31.22 -5.15 -7.25
CA PHE A 157 30.45 -5.78 -8.30
C PHE A 157 29.80 -4.68 -9.15
N SER A 158 29.48 -5.02 -10.38
CA SER A 158 28.67 -4.20 -11.28
C SER A 158 27.72 -5.09 -12.06
N ARG A 159 26.44 -4.80 -11.98
CA ARG A 159 25.40 -5.54 -12.74
C ARG A 159 25.46 -7.05 -12.54
N GLY A 160 25.73 -7.49 -11.33
CA GLY A 160 25.87 -8.90 -10.97
C GLY A 160 27.24 -9.52 -11.25
N ILE A 161 28.15 -8.78 -11.89
CA ILE A 161 29.48 -9.26 -12.25
C ILE A 161 30.51 -8.81 -11.21
N THR A 162 31.37 -9.72 -10.79
CA THR A 162 32.49 -9.43 -9.89
C THR A 162 33.53 -8.56 -10.62
N MET A 163 33.91 -7.43 -10.02
CA MET A 163 34.87 -6.47 -10.62
C MET A 163 36.32 -6.72 -10.21
N GLY A 164 36.56 -7.71 -9.40
CA GLY A 164 37.89 -8.10 -8.94
C GLY A 164 37.82 -9.12 -7.81
N PRO A 165 38.96 -9.69 -7.40
CA PRO A 165 39.00 -10.61 -6.26
C PRO A 165 38.61 -9.93 -4.96
N LEU A 166 38.30 -10.73 -3.93
CA LEU A 166 38.12 -10.25 -2.58
C LEU A 166 39.41 -9.59 -2.07
N GLU A 167 39.34 -8.30 -1.78
CA GLU A 167 40.45 -7.50 -1.27
C GLU A 167 40.53 -7.63 0.25
N HIS A 168 41.69 -7.99 0.79
CA HIS A 168 42.00 -7.84 2.21
C HIS A 168 42.54 -6.44 2.47
N VAL A 169 41.71 -5.58 3.10
CA VAL A 169 42.03 -4.17 3.31
C VAL A 169 42.98 -3.97 4.48
N GLY A 170 42.86 -4.80 5.53
CA GLY A 170 43.72 -4.79 6.71
C GLY A 170 42.98 -4.87 8.03
N PRO A 171 43.68 -4.74 9.15
CA PRO A 171 43.12 -4.92 10.48
C PRO A 171 42.11 -3.81 10.85
N THR A 172 41.00 -4.25 11.48
CA THR A 172 39.92 -3.36 11.96
C THR A 172 39.40 -3.82 13.33
N PRO A 173 40.15 -3.60 14.41
CA PRO A 173 39.87 -4.19 15.71
C PRO A 173 38.55 -3.72 16.34
N ASN A 174 38.05 -2.55 15.96
CA ASN A 174 36.86 -1.91 16.55
C ASN A 174 35.60 -1.98 15.67
N ARG A 175 35.66 -2.66 14.52
CA ARG A 175 34.54 -2.82 13.59
C ARG A 175 34.21 -4.30 13.41
N ARG A 176 32.92 -4.61 13.33
CA ARG A 176 32.41 -5.92 12.93
C ARG A 176 31.12 -5.73 12.15
N GLY A 177 30.74 -6.73 11.35
CA GLY A 177 29.50 -6.73 10.60
C GLY A 177 29.70 -6.53 9.10
N THR A 178 28.63 -6.26 8.40
CA THR A 178 28.61 -6.09 6.95
C THR A 178 28.15 -4.68 6.58
N SER A 179 28.76 -4.12 5.55
CA SER A 179 28.31 -2.89 4.90
C SER A 179 28.03 -3.20 3.44
N VAL A 180 26.82 -2.93 2.99
CA VAL A 180 26.40 -3.05 1.59
C VAL A 180 26.07 -1.67 1.08
N SER A 181 26.83 -1.19 0.10
CA SER A 181 26.62 0.08 -0.59
C SER A 181 26.31 -0.19 -2.05
N PHE A 182 25.21 0.34 -2.58
CA PHE A 182 24.83 0.08 -3.96
C PHE A 182 24.16 1.29 -4.62
N VAL A 183 24.25 1.31 -5.96
CA VAL A 183 23.57 2.27 -6.82
C VAL A 183 22.71 1.50 -7.79
N PRO A 184 21.39 1.68 -7.78
CA PRO A 184 20.49 1.03 -8.75
C PRO A 184 20.89 1.31 -10.19
N ASP A 185 20.68 0.33 -11.09
CA ASP A 185 21.07 0.46 -12.49
C ASP A 185 20.02 1.25 -13.28
N GLU A 186 20.39 2.41 -13.81
CA GLU A 186 19.55 3.25 -14.67
C GLU A 186 19.09 2.52 -15.94
N GLN A 187 19.78 1.49 -16.40
CA GLN A 187 19.35 0.67 -17.53
C GLN A 187 18.09 -0.14 -17.21
N ILE A 188 17.83 -0.41 -15.94
CA ILE A 188 16.68 -1.18 -15.45
C ILE A 188 15.55 -0.25 -14.97
N PHE A 189 15.90 0.76 -14.16
CA PHE A 189 14.93 1.63 -13.49
C PHE A 189 14.70 2.96 -14.23
N GLY A 190 15.56 3.32 -15.17
CA GLY A 190 15.57 4.63 -15.83
C GLY A 190 16.33 5.69 -15.03
N PRO A 191 16.78 6.78 -15.68
CA PRO A 191 17.58 7.82 -15.06
C PRO A 191 16.80 8.75 -14.12
N GLU A 192 15.48 8.80 -14.23
CA GLU A 192 14.61 9.68 -13.45
C GLU A 192 14.17 9.06 -12.11
N LEU A 193 14.44 7.76 -11.93
CA LEU A 193 13.95 7.05 -10.75
C LEU A 193 14.98 7.05 -9.64
N HIS A 194 14.65 7.70 -8.53
CA HIS A 194 15.52 7.83 -7.36
C HIS A 194 14.84 7.33 -6.09
N PHE A 195 15.66 6.91 -5.12
CA PHE A 195 15.18 6.64 -3.78
C PHE A 195 14.51 7.88 -3.19
N LYS A 196 13.36 7.68 -2.56
CA LYS A 196 12.65 8.72 -1.82
C LYS A 196 13.07 8.69 -0.36
N PRO A 197 13.69 9.79 0.17
CA PRO A 197 14.13 9.84 1.57
C PRO A 197 13.03 9.48 2.56
N ALA A 198 11.83 10.06 2.41
CA ALA A 198 10.69 9.78 3.28
C ALA A 198 10.30 8.29 3.34
N ARG A 199 10.42 7.60 2.21
CA ARG A 199 10.07 6.19 2.11
C ARG A 199 11.10 5.30 2.80
N LEU A 200 12.39 5.59 2.59
CA LEU A 200 13.47 4.89 3.29
C LEU A 200 13.48 5.18 4.80
N TYR A 201 13.19 6.42 5.19
CA TYR A 201 13.02 6.83 6.58
C TYR A 201 11.92 6.00 7.28
N LYS A 202 10.76 5.91 6.66
CA LYS A 202 9.64 5.10 7.18
C LYS A 202 9.99 3.61 7.24
N LEU A 203 10.67 3.09 6.21
CA LEU A 203 11.12 1.70 6.18
C LEU A 203 12.09 1.42 7.33
N ALA A 204 13.09 2.27 7.55
CA ALA A 204 14.06 2.14 8.65
C ALA A 204 13.36 2.19 10.02
N ARG A 205 12.44 3.15 10.20
CA ARG A 205 11.67 3.28 11.44
C ARG A 205 10.80 2.04 11.72
N SER A 206 10.17 1.48 10.67
CA SER A 206 9.33 0.30 10.84
C SER A 206 10.11 -0.91 11.34
N LYS A 207 11.32 -1.13 10.83
CA LYS A 207 12.18 -2.23 11.29
C LYS A 207 12.59 -2.09 12.75
N ALA A 208 12.76 -0.86 13.24
CA ALA A 208 13.15 -0.62 14.63
C ALA A 208 12.05 -1.00 15.64
N TYR A 209 10.78 -0.74 15.35
CA TYR A 209 9.70 -1.15 16.26
C TYR A 209 9.29 -2.61 16.11
N LEU A 210 9.63 -3.25 14.98
CA LEU A 210 9.36 -4.67 14.77
C LEU A 210 10.34 -5.59 15.53
N PHE A 211 11.44 -5.04 16.02
CA PHE A 211 12.39 -5.79 16.85
C PHE A 211 13.02 -4.88 17.91
N ALA A 212 12.51 -4.97 19.13
CA ALA A 212 12.86 -4.08 20.26
C ALA A 212 14.36 -4.08 20.65
N GLY A 213 15.15 -5.05 20.19
CA GLY A 213 16.57 -5.18 20.51
C GLY A 213 17.53 -4.43 19.58
N VAL A 214 17.03 -3.69 18.58
CA VAL A 214 17.86 -3.03 17.56
C VAL A 214 17.74 -1.51 17.61
N GLU A 215 18.88 -0.83 17.45
CA GLU A 215 18.96 0.61 17.17
C GLU A 215 19.19 0.81 15.68
N ILE A 216 18.31 1.57 15.02
CA ILE A 216 18.49 1.93 13.60
C ILE A 216 18.79 3.41 13.48
N ARG A 217 19.92 3.73 12.83
CA ARG A 217 20.36 5.08 12.54
C ARG A 217 20.08 5.42 11.09
N TRP A 218 19.35 6.49 10.89
CA TRP A 218 19.05 7.07 9.58
C TRP A 218 19.92 8.27 9.31
N LYS A 219 20.47 8.34 8.10
CA LYS A 219 21.19 9.51 7.60
C LYS A 219 20.89 9.73 6.12
N CYS A 220 20.63 10.97 5.75
CA CYS A 220 20.37 11.37 4.38
C CYS A 220 21.06 12.68 4.08
N SER A 221 21.67 12.81 2.90
CA SER A 221 22.24 14.08 2.45
C SER A 221 21.14 15.13 2.33
N PRO A 222 21.28 16.31 2.96
CA PRO A 222 20.21 17.32 3.03
C PRO A 222 19.69 17.78 1.68
N GLU A 223 20.52 17.77 0.65
CA GLU A 223 20.16 18.14 -0.73
C GLU A 223 19.17 17.20 -1.41
N LEU A 224 18.98 15.99 -0.89
CA LEU A 224 18.02 15.00 -1.40
C LEU A 224 16.64 15.12 -0.76
N ILE A 225 16.53 15.91 0.32
CA ILE A 225 15.30 16.02 1.11
C ILE A 225 14.46 17.15 0.55
N GLY A 226 13.30 16.80 -0.02
CA GLY A 226 12.31 17.74 -0.56
C GLY A 226 11.05 17.92 0.30
N ASP A 227 11.03 17.32 1.50
CA ASP A 227 9.90 17.32 2.44
C ASP A 227 10.40 17.45 3.88
N ASP A 228 9.53 17.20 4.87
CA ASP A 228 9.87 17.32 6.30
C ASP A 228 10.66 16.11 6.86
N THR A 229 11.22 15.25 5.99
CA THR A 229 12.02 14.09 6.43
C THR A 229 13.31 14.58 7.12
N PRO A 230 13.59 14.16 8.36
CA PRO A 230 14.84 14.53 9.03
C PRO A 230 16.07 14.00 8.29
N ALA A 231 17.12 14.82 8.21
CA ALA A 231 18.40 14.41 7.63
C ALA A 231 19.11 13.32 8.46
N GLU A 232 18.91 13.33 9.77
CA GLU A 232 19.44 12.33 10.70
C GLU A 232 18.38 11.96 11.73
N ALA A 233 18.30 10.68 12.09
CA ALA A 233 17.43 10.20 13.15
C ALA A 233 17.99 8.90 13.76
N VAL A 234 17.61 8.64 15.01
CA VAL A 234 17.89 7.38 15.69
C VAL A 234 16.56 6.78 16.12
N PHE A 235 16.30 5.57 15.68
CA PHE A 235 15.11 4.82 16.03
C PHE A 235 15.46 3.71 17.01
N GLN A 236 14.84 3.73 18.16
CA GLN A 236 14.94 2.69 19.16
C GLN A 236 13.61 2.61 19.92
N PHE A 237 12.98 1.45 19.87
CA PHE A 237 11.70 1.20 20.52
C PHE A 237 11.86 0.07 21.56
N PRO A 238 12.25 0.37 22.80
CA PRO A 238 12.45 -0.65 23.82
C PRO A 238 11.20 -1.49 24.13
N GLY A 239 10.03 -0.87 24.04
CA GLY A 239 8.72 -1.55 24.16
C GLY A 239 8.17 -2.05 22.82
N GLY A 240 8.95 -2.00 21.73
CA GLY A 240 8.60 -2.55 20.42
C GLY A 240 7.30 -2.00 19.86
N LEU A 241 6.39 -2.91 19.47
CA LEU A 241 5.08 -2.55 18.89
C LEU A 241 4.24 -1.66 19.80
N ALA A 242 4.34 -1.84 21.11
CA ALA A 242 3.56 -1.06 22.08
C ALA A 242 3.98 0.43 22.11
N ASP A 243 5.28 0.70 22.00
CA ASP A 243 5.78 2.08 21.96
C ASP A 243 5.33 2.78 20.69
N HIS A 244 5.44 2.10 19.55
CA HIS A 244 4.99 2.66 18.28
C HIS A 244 3.48 2.89 18.27
N LEU A 245 2.68 1.93 18.73
CA LEU A 245 1.23 2.09 18.81
C LEU A 245 0.84 3.25 19.73
N ARG A 246 1.57 3.44 20.85
CA ARG A 246 1.35 4.56 21.77
C ARG A 246 1.59 5.92 21.12
N GLU A 247 2.65 6.03 20.30
CA GLU A 247 2.91 7.24 19.51
C GLU A 247 1.81 7.50 18.48
N GLN A 248 1.31 6.47 17.80
CA GLN A 248 0.25 6.60 16.80
C GLN A 248 -1.09 7.04 17.40
N ILE A 249 -1.43 6.52 18.57
CA ILE A 249 -2.69 6.86 19.24
C ILE A 249 -2.59 8.22 19.95
N ALA A 250 -1.39 8.55 20.44
CA ALA A 250 -1.08 9.81 21.11
C ALA A 250 -2.14 10.23 22.15
N THR A 251 -2.96 11.24 21.83
CA THR A 251 -3.97 11.83 22.73
C THR A 251 -5.38 11.31 22.47
N ARG A 252 -5.57 10.27 21.65
CA ARG A 252 -6.91 9.75 21.35
C ARG A 252 -7.51 9.08 22.59
N GLU A 253 -8.77 9.37 22.85
CA GLU A 253 -9.54 8.73 23.91
C GLU A 253 -9.85 7.28 23.55
N CYS A 254 -9.56 6.33 24.47
CA CYS A 254 -9.68 4.90 24.25
C CYS A 254 -10.69 4.27 25.23
N ALA A 255 -11.31 3.18 24.84
CA ALA A 255 -12.21 2.40 25.68
C ALA A 255 -11.51 1.82 26.92
N THR A 256 -10.19 1.61 26.84
CA THR A 256 -9.35 1.22 27.98
C THR A 256 -8.18 2.20 28.12
N ALA A 257 -7.83 2.57 29.38
CA ALA A 257 -6.70 3.44 29.65
C ALA A 257 -5.35 2.82 29.26
N ASP A 258 -5.24 1.50 29.40
CA ASP A 258 -4.04 0.74 29.07
C ASP A 258 -4.19 0.03 27.74
N PHE A 259 -3.07 -0.14 27.02
CA PHE A 259 -2.99 -0.98 25.84
C PHE A 259 -2.88 -2.44 26.23
N PHE A 260 -3.51 -3.30 25.45
CA PHE A 260 -3.28 -4.73 25.53
C PHE A 260 -2.06 -5.08 24.71
N SER A 261 -0.90 -5.17 25.33
CA SER A 261 0.36 -5.50 24.65
C SER A 261 1.15 -6.56 25.41
N GLY A 262 1.97 -7.28 24.68
CA GLY A 262 2.83 -8.31 25.25
C GLY A 262 3.66 -9.02 24.21
N SER A 263 4.50 -9.93 24.70
CA SER A 263 5.28 -10.83 23.90
C SER A 263 5.39 -12.19 24.58
N GLN A 264 5.47 -13.26 23.79
CA GLN A 264 5.67 -14.60 24.29
C GLN A 264 6.57 -15.41 23.36
N ASP A 265 7.60 -16.04 23.96
CA ASP A 265 8.47 -16.98 23.25
C ASP A 265 7.95 -18.41 23.42
N PHE A 266 8.06 -19.18 22.35
CA PHE A 266 7.75 -20.61 22.32
C PHE A 266 9.02 -21.37 21.98
N PRO A 267 9.70 -21.99 22.97
CA PRO A 267 10.82 -22.88 22.70
C PRO A 267 10.34 -24.17 21.99
N ASP A 268 11.21 -24.81 21.25
CA ASP A 268 10.93 -26.13 20.68
C ASP A 268 10.52 -27.10 21.80
N GLY A 269 9.26 -27.52 21.79
CA GLY A 269 8.67 -28.35 22.83
C GLY A 269 8.10 -29.67 22.29
N PRO A 270 7.82 -30.64 23.18
CA PRO A 270 7.16 -31.88 22.80
C PRO A 270 5.76 -31.57 22.22
N GLY A 271 5.51 -32.07 21.04
CA GLY A 271 4.24 -31.84 20.31
C GLY A 271 4.42 -31.18 18.93
N GLY A 272 5.66 -30.92 18.50
CA GLY A 272 5.94 -30.49 17.13
C GLY A 272 5.70 -28.99 16.84
N ILE A 273 5.41 -28.16 17.86
CA ILE A 273 5.37 -26.71 17.70
C ILE A 273 6.83 -26.24 17.58
N LYS A 274 7.18 -25.76 16.38
CA LYS A 274 8.51 -25.20 16.14
C LYS A 274 8.71 -23.91 16.94
N MET A 275 9.97 -23.62 17.31
CA MET A 275 10.34 -22.38 17.97
C MET A 275 9.73 -21.16 17.31
N GLY A 276 9.16 -20.26 18.10
CA GLY A 276 8.54 -19.04 17.61
C GLY A 276 8.40 -18.00 18.71
N ARG A 277 8.12 -16.78 18.30
CA ARG A 277 7.79 -15.63 19.17
C ARG A 277 6.57 -14.91 18.62
N VAL A 278 5.71 -14.47 19.51
CA VAL A 278 4.52 -13.66 19.17
C VAL A 278 4.60 -12.37 19.95
N GLU A 279 4.46 -11.24 19.26
CA GLU A 279 4.38 -9.91 19.85
C GLU A 279 3.09 -9.23 19.38
N TRP A 280 2.40 -8.55 20.28
CA TRP A 280 1.18 -7.84 19.95
C TRP A 280 1.05 -6.52 20.71
N ALA A 281 0.35 -5.57 20.09
CA ALA A 281 -0.14 -4.36 20.72
C ALA A 281 -1.51 -4.03 20.16
N VAL A 282 -2.50 -3.85 21.03
CA VAL A 282 -3.89 -3.58 20.68
C VAL A 282 -4.43 -2.45 21.55
N SER A 283 -5.12 -1.51 20.92
CA SER A 283 -5.89 -0.47 21.58
C SER A 283 -7.26 -0.32 20.93
N TRP A 284 -8.20 0.24 21.67
CA TRP A 284 -9.58 0.46 21.22
C TRP A 284 -9.93 1.96 21.36
N PRO A 285 -9.48 2.82 20.43
CA PRO A 285 -9.90 4.23 20.41
C PRO A 285 -11.40 4.36 20.17
N LEU A 286 -12.06 5.28 20.86
CA LEU A 286 -13.53 5.44 20.81
C LEU A 286 -14.01 5.84 19.40
N TRP A 287 -13.22 6.65 18.70
CA TRP A 287 -13.56 7.24 17.40
C TRP A 287 -12.51 6.85 16.34
N SER A 288 -12.43 5.58 16.03
CA SER A 288 -11.53 5.05 15.00
C SER A 288 -12.24 4.04 14.13
N ASP A 289 -11.91 4.04 12.83
CA ASP A 289 -12.33 2.98 11.90
C ASP A 289 -11.50 1.70 12.08
N GLY A 290 -10.46 1.78 12.90
CA GLY A 290 -9.51 0.72 13.14
C GLY A 290 -8.41 0.64 12.09
N SER A 291 -7.23 0.21 12.50
CA SER A 291 -6.14 -0.13 11.60
C SER A 291 -5.42 -1.40 12.09
N TYR A 292 -5.00 -2.21 11.14
CA TYR A 292 -4.39 -3.51 11.44
C TYR A 292 -3.06 -3.64 10.73
N SER A 293 -2.00 -3.95 11.49
CA SER A 293 -0.67 -4.22 10.97
C SER A 293 -0.25 -5.63 11.31
N TRP A 294 0.00 -6.41 10.29
CA TRP A 294 0.35 -7.82 10.40
C TRP A 294 1.77 -8.02 9.90
N TYR A 295 2.58 -8.75 10.67
CA TYR A 295 3.97 -9.02 10.33
C TYR A 295 4.34 -10.47 10.60
N CYS A 296 5.21 -11.02 9.76
CA CYS A 296 5.84 -12.31 9.96
C CYS A 296 7.35 -12.19 9.68
N ASN A 297 8.20 -12.50 10.66
CA ASN A 297 9.66 -12.37 10.57
C ASN A 297 10.09 -10.98 10.07
N THR A 298 9.53 -9.92 10.63
CA THR A 298 9.70 -8.52 10.25
C THR A 298 9.16 -8.10 8.87
N ILE A 299 8.54 -9.01 8.12
CA ILE A 299 7.94 -8.73 6.81
C ILE A 299 6.47 -8.35 7.00
N PRO A 300 6.00 -7.26 6.40
CA PRO A 300 4.59 -6.91 6.42
C PRO A 300 3.75 -7.90 5.59
N THR A 301 2.61 -8.31 6.13
CA THR A 301 1.63 -9.17 5.46
C THR A 301 0.30 -8.44 5.36
N PRO A 302 0.15 -7.50 4.42
CA PRO A 302 -0.99 -6.58 4.37
C PRO A 302 -2.34 -7.30 4.19
N ASP A 303 -2.37 -8.48 3.60
CA ASP A 303 -3.57 -9.31 3.44
C ASP A 303 -3.80 -10.25 4.63
N GLY A 304 -3.08 -10.04 5.75
CA GLY A 304 -3.20 -10.83 6.97
C GLY A 304 -2.78 -12.29 6.81
N GLY A 305 -3.59 -13.21 7.31
CA GLY A 305 -3.35 -14.65 7.18
C GLY A 305 -3.66 -15.44 8.45
N THR A 306 -2.97 -16.55 8.63
CA THR A 306 -3.20 -17.49 9.74
C THR A 306 -2.94 -16.87 11.11
N HIS A 307 -1.93 -16.01 11.26
CA HIS A 307 -1.64 -15.28 12.51
C HIS A 307 -2.78 -14.31 12.89
N GLU A 308 -3.37 -13.61 11.91
CA GLU A 308 -4.58 -12.81 12.10
C GLU A 308 -5.72 -13.66 12.63
N ALA A 309 -5.96 -14.83 12.02
CA ALA A 309 -7.03 -15.73 12.45
C ALA A 309 -6.84 -16.18 13.91
N GLY A 310 -5.60 -16.45 14.32
CA GLY A 310 -5.25 -16.79 15.71
C GLY A 310 -5.58 -15.66 16.70
N LEU A 311 -5.21 -14.42 16.36
CA LEU A 311 -5.51 -13.27 17.20
C LEU A 311 -7.02 -13.03 17.33
N ARG A 312 -7.75 -13.06 16.22
CA ARG A 312 -9.22 -12.93 16.21
C ARG A 312 -9.88 -13.98 17.11
N ALA A 313 -9.42 -15.23 17.03
CA ALA A 313 -9.93 -16.30 17.87
C ALA A 313 -9.64 -16.06 19.36
N ALA A 314 -8.42 -15.65 19.71
CA ALA A 314 -8.01 -15.36 21.08
C ALA A 314 -8.87 -14.25 21.71
N LEU A 315 -8.99 -13.11 21.02
CA LEU A 315 -9.74 -11.96 21.52
C LEU A 315 -11.23 -12.28 21.71
N VAL A 316 -11.85 -13.00 20.77
CA VAL A 316 -13.27 -13.40 20.91
C VAL A 316 -13.47 -14.36 22.07
N LYS A 317 -12.62 -15.38 22.18
CA LYS A 317 -12.75 -16.37 23.27
C LYS A 317 -12.55 -15.70 24.64
N GLY A 318 -11.57 -14.82 24.77
CA GLY A 318 -11.29 -14.09 26.01
C GLY A 318 -12.42 -13.16 26.42
N ILE A 319 -12.92 -12.30 25.51
CA ILE A 319 -13.99 -11.36 25.86
C ILE A 319 -15.32 -12.07 26.16
N ARG A 320 -15.62 -13.19 25.48
CA ARG A 320 -16.79 -14.02 25.79
C ARG A 320 -16.64 -14.67 27.17
N GLY A 321 -15.48 -15.27 27.47
CA GLY A 321 -15.20 -15.88 28.77
C GLY A 321 -15.30 -14.86 29.92
N TYR A 322 -14.75 -13.65 29.71
CA TYR A 322 -14.92 -12.57 30.67
C TYR A 322 -16.40 -12.17 30.85
N GLY A 323 -17.16 -12.07 29.75
CA GLY A 323 -18.60 -11.79 29.78
C GLY A 323 -19.41 -12.84 30.55
N GLU A 324 -19.06 -14.12 30.41
CA GLU A 324 -19.66 -15.21 31.19
C GLU A 324 -19.32 -15.08 32.68
N MET A 325 -18.07 -14.77 33.01
CA MET A 325 -17.61 -14.58 34.40
C MET A 325 -18.36 -13.44 35.10
N VAL A 326 -18.68 -12.34 34.39
CA VAL A 326 -19.44 -11.21 34.93
C VAL A 326 -20.97 -11.34 34.70
N SER A 327 -21.45 -12.55 34.33
CA SER A 327 -22.85 -12.87 34.09
C SER A 327 -23.55 -12.04 32.99
N GLN A 328 -22.82 -11.57 32.01
CA GLN A 328 -23.33 -10.82 30.85
C GLN A 328 -23.81 -11.77 29.74
N LYS A 329 -25.12 -12.06 29.75
CA LYS A 329 -25.73 -13.05 28.84
C LYS A 329 -25.53 -12.76 27.34
N LYS A 330 -25.45 -11.48 26.95
CA LYS A 330 -25.25 -11.07 25.56
C LYS A 330 -23.83 -11.39 25.03
N ALA A 331 -22.85 -11.62 25.92
CA ALA A 331 -21.46 -11.82 25.51
C ALA A 331 -21.25 -13.04 24.60
N LYS A 332 -22.09 -14.07 24.69
CA LYS A 332 -22.06 -15.24 23.79
C LYS A 332 -22.23 -14.91 22.31
N ASP A 333 -22.91 -13.81 21.98
CA ASP A 333 -23.25 -13.39 20.63
C ASP A 333 -22.18 -12.45 20.02
N ILE A 334 -21.14 -12.08 20.79
CA ILE A 334 -19.98 -11.28 20.33
C ILE A 334 -19.22 -12.07 19.26
N THR A 335 -18.86 -11.42 18.18
CA THR A 335 -18.03 -11.96 17.10
C THR A 335 -16.66 -11.30 17.05
N ALA A 336 -15.73 -11.84 16.25
CA ALA A 336 -14.43 -11.20 16.06
C ALA A 336 -14.56 -9.80 15.44
N GLU A 337 -15.58 -9.57 14.65
CA GLU A 337 -15.89 -8.28 14.08
C GLU A 337 -16.16 -7.22 15.15
N ASP A 338 -16.91 -7.58 16.20
CA ASP A 338 -17.31 -6.62 17.23
C ASP A 338 -16.13 -6.12 18.08
N ILE A 339 -15.14 -6.97 18.35
CA ILE A 339 -13.94 -6.60 19.11
C ILE A 339 -12.84 -5.98 18.25
N MET A 340 -12.80 -6.33 16.95
CA MET A 340 -11.81 -5.81 16.02
C MET A 340 -12.19 -4.45 15.43
N THR A 341 -13.48 -4.20 15.18
CA THR A 341 -13.94 -2.93 14.58
C THR A 341 -13.56 -1.74 15.47
N GLY A 342 -12.85 -0.78 14.87
CA GLY A 342 -12.36 0.40 15.57
C GLY A 342 -11.08 0.19 16.38
N SER A 343 -10.55 -1.03 16.48
CA SER A 343 -9.27 -1.26 17.15
C SER A 343 -8.08 -0.83 16.30
N GLU A 344 -7.05 -0.30 16.93
CA GLU A 344 -5.72 -0.08 16.37
C GLU A 344 -4.84 -1.23 16.85
N LEU A 345 -4.23 -1.96 15.93
CA LEU A 345 -3.63 -3.25 16.24
C LEU A 345 -2.38 -3.51 15.45
N MET A 346 -1.38 -4.04 16.14
CA MET A 346 -0.16 -4.57 15.55
C MET A 346 0.11 -5.98 16.07
N LEU A 347 0.42 -6.90 15.16
CA LEU A 347 0.83 -8.27 15.49
C LEU A 347 2.06 -8.66 14.69
N SER A 348 3.08 -9.12 15.37
CA SER A 348 4.29 -9.68 14.76
C SER A 348 4.50 -11.11 15.23
N VAL A 349 4.72 -12.03 14.30
CA VAL A 349 5.07 -13.41 14.60
C VAL A 349 6.44 -13.72 14.04
N PHE A 350 7.26 -14.41 14.82
CA PHE A 350 8.55 -14.96 14.40
C PHE A 350 8.41 -16.47 14.41
N ILE A 351 8.46 -17.08 13.24
CA ILE A 351 8.31 -18.53 13.09
C ILE A 351 9.36 -19.09 12.13
N ARG A 352 9.69 -20.36 12.32
CA ARG A 352 10.60 -21.07 11.43
C ARG A 352 9.87 -21.47 10.15
N ASP A 353 10.52 -21.29 8.99
CA ASP A 353 10.02 -21.71 7.67
C ASP A 353 8.58 -21.21 7.35
N PRO A 354 8.29 -19.90 7.43
CA PRO A 354 6.97 -19.39 7.12
C PRO A 354 6.58 -19.65 5.66
N GLN A 355 5.30 -19.97 5.45
CA GLN A 355 4.73 -20.16 4.14
C GLN A 355 3.83 -18.97 3.81
N PHE A 356 3.97 -18.45 2.60
CA PHE A 356 3.17 -17.33 2.09
C PHE A 356 2.41 -17.73 0.84
N GLN A 357 1.33 -17.01 0.55
CA GLN A 357 0.49 -17.28 -0.62
C GLN A 357 1.16 -16.91 -1.94
N SER A 358 2.05 -15.92 -1.94
CA SER A 358 2.72 -15.37 -3.13
C SER A 358 4.17 -15.03 -2.86
N GLN A 359 4.94 -14.74 -3.93
CA GLN A 359 6.32 -14.27 -3.82
C GLN A 359 6.41 -12.89 -3.14
N THR A 360 5.39 -12.07 -3.23
CA THR A 360 5.30 -10.76 -2.55
C THR A 360 5.08 -10.86 -1.04
N LYS A 361 4.80 -12.06 -0.53
CA LYS A 361 4.61 -12.39 0.89
C LYS A 361 3.45 -11.64 1.56
N ASP A 362 2.46 -11.20 0.78
CA ASP A 362 1.36 -10.37 1.27
C ASP A 362 0.43 -11.09 2.26
N ARG A 363 0.41 -12.43 2.27
CA ARG A 363 -0.45 -13.25 3.13
C ARG A 363 0.27 -14.46 3.70
N LEU A 364 0.24 -14.61 5.04
CA LEU A 364 0.79 -15.78 5.73
C LEU A 364 -0.18 -16.96 5.68
N THR A 365 0.33 -18.15 5.32
CA THR A 365 -0.48 -19.37 5.21
C THR A 365 -0.05 -20.50 6.18
N SER A 366 1.03 -20.33 6.94
CA SER A 366 1.51 -21.32 7.92
C SER A 366 0.46 -21.63 8.99
N PRO A 367 -0.06 -22.86 9.12
CA PRO A 367 -1.10 -23.19 10.10
C PRO A 367 -0.64 -23.00 11.55
N ASP A 368 0.64 -23.28 11.83
CA ASP A 368 1.23 -23.16 13.17
C ASP A 368 1.12 -21.74 13.73
N ALA A 369 1.17 -20.71 12.87
CA ALA A 369 1.06 -19.33 13.30
C ALA A 369 -0.28 -19.04 13.98
N ALA A 370 -1.39 -19.62 13.51
CA ALA A 370 -2.70 -19.44 14.15
C ALA A 370 -2.72 -20.02 15.58
N ILE A 371 -2.14 -21.21 15.75
CA ILE A 371 -2.09 -21.90 17.05
C ILE A 371 -1.20 -21.14 18.02
N LEU A 372 0.00 -20.72 17.58
CA LEU A 372 0.94 -19.96 18.39
C LEU A 372 0.33 -18.65 18.87
N VAL A 373 -0.27 -17.88 17.96
CA VAL A 373 -0.89 -16.60 18.30
C VAL A 373 -2.10 -16.78 19.21
N GLU A 374 -2.98 -17.73 18.92
CA GLU A 374 -4.13 -17.97 19.79
C GLU A 374 -3.70 -18.31 21.21
N LYS A 375 -2.71 -19.20 21.36
CA LYS A 375 -2.20 -19.62 22.66
C LYS A 375 -1.50 -18.47 23.40
N ALA A 376 -0.63 -17.70 22.72
CA ALA A 376 0.08 -16.59 23.32
C ALA A 376 -0.89 -15.50 23.82
N VAL A 377 -1.79 -15.09 22.94
CA VAL A 377 -2.62 -13.92 23.19
C VAL A 377 -3.74 -14.22 24.19
N ARG A 378 -4.33 -15.43 24.15
CA ARG A 378 -5.50 -15.75 24.95
C ARG A 378 -5.25 -15.65 26.45
N ASP A 379 -4.21 -16.31 26.96
CA ASP A 379 -3.91 -16.34 28.40
C ASP A 379 -3.60 -14.92 28.92
N HIS A 380 -2.85 -14.16 28.14
CA HIS A 380 -2.54 -12.76 28.47
C HIS A 380 -3.79 -11.85 28.41
N PHE A 381 -4.70 -12.11 27.46
CA PHE A 381 -5.92 -11.33 27.34
C PHE A 381 -6.90 -11.62 28.46
N ASP A 382 -7.06 -12.88 28.85
CA ASP A 382 -7.87 -13.28 30.00
C ASP A 382 -7.34 -12.61 31.28
N HIS A 383 -6.02 -12.56 31.46
CA HIS A 383 -5.37 -11.85 32.57
C HIS A 383 -5.58 -10.32 32.45
N PHE A 384 -5.44 -9.74 31.26
CA PHE A 384 -5.66 -8.31 31.03
C PHE A 384 -7.06 -7.87 31.41
N LEU A 385 -8.09 -8.67 31.12
CA LEU A 385 -9.48 -8.40 31.45
C LEU A 385 -9.79 -8.59 32.94
N SER A 386 -9.21 -9.62 33.57
CA SER A 386 -9.54 -9.98 34.96
C SER A 386 -8.72 -9.23 36.00
N ASN A 387 -7.48 -8.82 35.67
CA ASN A 387 -6.59 -8.13 36.60
C ASN A 387 -7.07 -6.71 37.00
N ASN A 388 -7.92 -6.09 36.17
CA ASN A 388 -8.54 -4.81 36.45
C ASN A 388 -10.00 -4.85 36.00
N THR A 389 -10.91 -4.94 37.01
CA THR A 389 -12.34 -5.11 36.76
C THR A 389 -12.96 -3.95 35.98
N GLU A 390 -12.53 -2.71 36.24
CA GLU A 390 -13.06 -1.53 35.52
C GLU A 390 -12.65 -1.53 34.08
N ARG A 391 -11.40 -1.90 33.75
CA ARG A 391 -10.90 -2.06 32.41
C ARG A 391 -11.65 -3.16 31.64
N GLY A 392 -11.83 -4.33 32.29
CA GLY A 392 -12.57 -5.44 31.69
C GLY A 392 -14.02 -5.09 31.38
N LYS A 393 -14.70 -4.40 32.30
CA LYS A 393 -16.07 -3.91 32.09
C LYS A 393 -16.15 -2.84 31.00
N ALA A 394 -15.21 -1.89 30.95
CA ALA A 394 -15.19 -0.85 29.94
C ALA A 394 -15.01 -1.42 28.55
N LEU A 395 -14.06 -2.36 28.36
CA LEU A 395 -13.88 -3.03 27.09
C LEU A 395 -15.09 -3.88 26.69
N LEU A 396 -15.67 -4.62 27.64
CA LEU A 396 -16.87 -5.42 27.38
C LEU A 396 -18.04 -4.52 26.95
N ALA A 397 -18.26 -3.38 27.61
CA ALA A 397 -19.29 -2.42 27.24
C ALA A 397 -19.09 -1.88 25.83
N TYR A 398 -17.86 -1.47 25.49
CA TYR A 398 -17.49 -1.02 24.15
C TYR A 398 -17.78 -2.09 23.06
N VAL A 399 -17.40 -3.34 23.31
CA VAL A 399 -17.62 -4.44 22.37
C VAL A 399 -19.11 -4.77 22.23
N LEU A 400 -19.88 -4.73 23.32
CA LEU A 400 -21.33 -4.95 23.28
C LEU A 400 -22.07 -3.85 22.49
N GLU A 401 -21.64 -2.60 22.59
CA GLU A 401 -22.18 -1.52 21.76
C GLU A 401 -21.96 -1.80 20.28
N ARG A 402 -20.75 -2.20 19.88
CA ARG A 402 -20.43 -2.61 18.49
C ARG A 402 -21.26 -3.82 18.02
N MET A 403 -21.45 -4.79 18.91
CA MET A 403 -22.31 -5.92 18.64
C MET A 403 -23.79 -5.49 18.43
N ASP A 404 -24.32 -4.66 19.30
CA ASP A 404 -25.70 -4.15 19.18
C ASP A 404 -25.87 -3.34 17.88
N GLU A 405 -24.88 -2.53 17.47
CA GLU A 405 -24.86 -1.85 16.16
C GLU A 405 -24.84 -2.83 14.97
N ARG A 406 -24.05 -3.91 15.05
CA ARG A 406 -24.01 -4.94 14.01
C ARG A 406 -25.34 -5.66 13.89
N LEU A 407 -25.94 -6.03 15.04
CA LEU A 407 -27.25 -6.70 15.07
C LEU A 407 -28.37 -5.81 14.56
N ALA A 408 -28.37 -4.52 14.92
CA ALA A 408 -29.32 -3.53 14.40
C ALA A 408 -29.21 -3.40 12.87
N ARG A 409 -27.99 -3.28 12.34
CA ARG A 409 -27.73 -3.27 10.89
C ARG A 409 -28.20 -4.55 10.20
N LYS A 410 -27.98 -5.72 10.82
CA LYS A 410 -28.45 -7.01 10.30
C LYS A 410 -29.98 -7.09 10.28
N ALA A 411 -30.65 -6.66 11.37
CA ALA A 411 -32.11 -6.63 11.45
C ALA A 411 -32.72 -5.69 10.38
N GLU A 412 -32.13 -4.51 10.19
CA GLU A 412 -32.54 -3.56 9.14
C GLU A 412 -32.42 -4.14 7.73
N ARG A 413 -31.35 -4.92 7.48
CA ARG A 413 -31.16 -5.64 6.22
C ARG A 413 -32.16 -6.78 6.03
N GLU A 414 -32.52 -7.52 7.10
CA GLU A 414 -33.53 -8.58 7.02
C GLU A 414 -34.94 -8.01 6.76
N VAL A 415 -35.26 -6.87 7.35
CA VAL A 415 -36.51 -6.14 7.05
C VAL A 415 -36.51 -5.68 5.58
N LYS A 416 -35.40 -5.11 5.08
CA LYS A 416 -35.25 -4.75 3.67
C LYS A 416 -35.29 -5.98 2.73
N ARG A 417 -34.76 -7.14 3.14
CA ARG A 417 -34.85 -8.38 2.37
C ARG A 417 -36.27 -8.92 2.30
N LYS A 418 -37.03 -8.92 3.40
CA LYS A 418 -38.43 -9.37 3.42
C LYS A 418 -39.37 -8.50 2.58
N THR A 419 -39.07 -7.19 2.49
CA THR A 419 -39.77 -6.26 1.57
C THR A 419 -39.27 -6.37 0.12
N ALA A 420 -38.04 -6.83 -0.12
CA ALA A 420 -37.45 -6.94 -1.46
C ALA A 420 -37.75 -8.24 -2.20
N THR A 421 -38.27 -9.29 -1.51
CA THR A 421 -38.65 -10.58 -2.16
C THR A 421 -39.87 -10.49 -3.05
N SER A 422 -40.62 -9.37 -3.01
CA SER A 422 -41.76 -9.13 -3.92
C SER A 422 -41.51 -8.12 -5.04
N ALA A 423 -40.31 -7.58 -5.20
CA ALA A 423 -39.99 -6.57 -6.22
C ALA A 423 -38.55 -6.64 -6.74
N ARG A 424 -38.11 -7.80 -7.24
CA ARG A 424 -36.85 -7.91 -7.98
C ARG A 424 -36.99 -7.46 -9.44
N LYS A 425 -37.22 -6.16 -9.64
CA LYS A 425 -36.63 -5.39 -10.73
C LYS A 425 -35.77 -4.33 -10.04
N LEU A 426 -34.46 -4.41 -10.21
CA LEU A 426 -33.54 -3.36 -9.77
C LEU A 426 -34.07 -2.03 -10.36
N ARG A 427 -34.73 -1.20 -9.56
CA ARG A 427 -35.07 0.16 -9.99
C ARG A 427 -33.78 0.96 -9.89
N LEU A 428 -33.08 1.08 -11.02
CA LEU A 428 -31.94 2.00 -11.13
C LEU A 428 -32.39 3.43 -10.85
N PRO A 429 -31.49 4.29 -10.33
CA PRO A 429 -31.83 5.71 -10.09
C PRO A 429 -32.39 6.35 -11.35
N GLY A 430 -33.48 7.08 -11.24
CA GLY A 430 -34.14 7.72 -12.40
C GLY A 430 -33.28 8.72 -13.16
N LYS A 431 -32.24 9.25 -12.48
CA LYS A 431 -31.27 10.18 -13.10
C LYS A 431 -30.11 9.46 -13.82
N LEU A 432 -29.89 8.17 -13.57
CA LEU A 432 -28.88 7.39 -14.27
C LEU A 432 -29.26 7.20 -15.72
N THR A 433 -28.36 7.57 -16.62
CA THR A 433 -28.46 7.23 -18.04
C THR A 433 -27.48 6.10 -18.33
N ASP A 434 -27.98 4.85 -18.26
CA ASP A 434 -27.14 3.65 -18.33
C ASP A 434 -26.60 3.36 -19.75
N CYS A 435 -25.56 2.55 -19.83
CA CYS A 435 -25.07 2.01 -21.10
C CYS A 435 -25.86 0.75 -21.48
N SER A 436 -25.79 0.36 -22.75
CA SER A 436 -26.55 -0.77 -23.27
C SER A 436 -25.81 -2.12 -23.16
N SER A 437 -24.55 -2.13 -22.76
CA SER A 437 -23.76 -3.37 -22.55
C SER A 437 -24.15 -4.01 -21.22
N ASP A 438 -24.45 -5.30 -21.25
CA ASP A 438 -24.70 -6.10 -20.05
C ASP A 438 -23.40 -6.66 -19.43
N ASP A 439 -22.29 -6.68 -20.20
CA ASP A 439 -20.97 -7.09 -19.70
C ASP A 439 -20.25 -5.87 -19.09
N PRO A 440 -19.86 -5.89 -17.81
CA PRO A 440 -19.10 -4.82 -17.19
C PRO A 440 -17.78 -4.51 -17.89
N LYS A 441 -17.16 -5.47 -18.56
CA LYS A 441 -15.86 -5.32 -19.22
C LYS A 441 -15.91 -4.27 -20.33
N GLY A 442 -15.03 -3.29 -20.25
CA GLY A 442 -14.95 -2.15 -21.17
C GLY A 442 -16.02 -1.10 -20.94
N THR A 443 -16.86 -1.21 -19.89
CA THR A 443 -17.87 -0.20 -19.56
C THR A 443 -17.37 0.80 -18.52
N GLU A 444 -17.97 1.99 -18.53
CA GLU A 444 -17.57 3.12 -17.67
C GLU A 444 -18.81 3.87 -17.17
N ILE A 445 -18.78 4.27 -15.90
CA ILE A 445 -19.75 5.23 -15.37
C ILE A 445 -19.06 6.57 -15.12
N PHE A 446 -19.58 7.64 -15.70
CA PHE A 446 -19.16 9.00 -15.43
C PHE A 446 -20.08 9.62 -14.38
N ILE A 447 -19.50 10.01 -13.25
CA ILE A 447 -20.14 10.77 -12.19
C ILE A 447 -19.90 12.24 -12.53
N VAL A 448 -20.97 12.94 -12.92
CA VAL A 448 -20.88 14.29 -13.52
C VAL A 448 -21.49 15.31 -12.61
N GLU A 449 -20.83 16.45 -12.44
CA GLU A 449 -21.33 17.57 -11.66
C GLU A 449 -22.48 18.28 -12.36
N GLY A 450 -23.64 18.32 -11.70
CA GLY A 450 -24.80 19.06 -12.14
C GLY A 450 -25.56 18.47 -13.34
N ASP A 451 -26.78 18.94 -13.52
CA ASP A 451 -27.66 18.50 -14.61
C ASP A 451 -27.24 19.08 -15.98
N SER A 452 -26.61 20.27 -16.01
CA SER A 452 -26.17 20.94 -17.25
C SER A 452 -25.05 20.16 -17.92
N ALA A 453 -23.93 19.91 -17.18
CA ALA A 453 -22.84 19.09 -17.68
C ALA A 453 -23.27 17.65 -17.92
N GLY A 454 -24.17 17.11 -17.08
CA GLY A 454 -24.83 15.82 -17.30
C GLY A 454 -25.59 15.75 -18.63
N GLY A 455 -26.22 16.84 -19.06
CA GLY A 455 -26.91 16.96 -20.38
C GLY A 455 -25.94 16.86 -21.55
N SER A 456 -24.84 17.60 -21.51
CA SER A 456 -23.77 17.55 -22.52
C SER A 456 -23.10 16.16 -22.55
N ALA A 457 -22.80 15.60 -21.40
CA ALA A 457 -22.19 14.25 -21.27
C ALA A 457 -23.10 13.14 -21.82
N LYS A 458 -24.42 13.21 -21.59
CA LYS A 458 -25.40 12.26 -22.15
C LYS A 458 -25.41 12.26 -23.68
N GLN A 459 -25.18 13.42 -24.31
CA GLN A 459 -25.08 13.54 -25.76
C GLN A 459 -23.70 13.11 -26.29
N ALA A 460 -22.63 13.37 -25.53
CA ALA A 460 -21.26 13.08 -25.91
C ALA A 460 -20.89 11.59 -25.80
N ARG A 461 -21.54 10.83 -24.91
CA ARG A 461 -21.16 9.46 -24.53
C ARG A 461 -21.27 8.43 -25.65
N ASP A 462 -20.50 7.39 -25.57
CA ASP A 462 -20.79 6.13 -26.27
C ASP A 462 -21.92 5.41 -25.52
N ARG A 463 -23.08 5.28 -26.19
CA ARG A 463 -24.26 4.68 -25.60
C ARG A 463 -24.09 3.19 -25.27
N LYS A 464 -23.15 2.51 -25.92
CA LYS A 464 -22.90 1.09 -25.71
C LYS A 464 -22.13 0.84 -24.42
N THR A 465 -21.13 1.67 -24.12
CA THR A 465 -20.13 1.38 -23.08
C THR A 465 -20.08 2.43 -21.96
N GLN A 466 -20.70 3.61 -22.14
CA GLN A 466 -20.59 4.71 -21.19
C GLN A 466 -21.95 5.07 -20.57
N ALA A 467 -22.02 5.04 -19.25
CA ALA A 467 -23.15 5.47 -18.42
C ALA A 467 -22.87 6.85 -17.81
N ILE A 468 -23.92 7.65 -17.58
CA ILE A 468 -23.83 8.99 -16.98
C ILE A 468 -24.73 9.06 -15.74
N LEU A 469 -24.14 9.44 -14.61
CA LEU A 469 -24.82 9.71 -13.36
C LEU A 469 -24.58 11.18 -12.96
N PRO A 470 -25.52 12.09 -13.18
CA PRO A 470 -25.41 13.46 -12.68
C PRO A 470 -25.58 13.50 -11.16
N ILE A 471 -24.75 14.31 -10.48
CA ILE A 471 -24.85 14.57 -9.04
C ILE A 471 -25.24 16.04 -8.86
N ARG A 472 -26.21 16.31 -7.99
CA ARG A 472 -26.68 17.67 -7.70
C ARG A 472 -25.95 18.27 -6.51
N GLY A 473 -25.05 19.20 -6.79
CA GLY A 473 -24.30 19.93 -5.79
C GLY A 473 -23.29 19.07 -5.01
N LYS A 474 -22.81 19.59 -3.90
CA LYS A 474 -21.83 18.94 -3.04
C LYS A 474 -22.48 17.78 -2.30
N ILE A 475 -21.96 16.57 -2.48
CA ILE A 475 -22.42 15.40 -1.71
C ILE A 475 -22.07 15.54 -0.22
N LEU A 476 -22.76 14.78 0.61
CA LEU A 476 -22.47 14.72 2.04
C LEU A 476 -21.03 14.29 2.30
N ASN A 477 -20.31 15.04 3.13
CA ASN A 477 -18.99 14.62 3.58
C ASN A 477 -19.10 13.41 4.52
N VAL A 478 -18.74 12.23 4.02
CA VAL A 478 -18.87 10.97 4.78
C VAL A 478 -17.85 10.86 5.91
N ALA A 479 -16.71 11.58 5.84
CA ALA A 479 -15.72 11.60 6.91
C ALA A 479 -16.22 12.26 8.18
N SER A 480 -17.21 13.14 8.06
CA SER A 480 -17.79 13.86 9.19
C SER A 480 -19.25 13.46 9.50
N ALA A 481 -19.83 12.54 8.72
CA ALA A 481 -21.23 12.17 8.84
C ALA A 481 -21.45 10.84 9.57
N THR A 482 -22.55 10.76 10.33
CA THR A 482 -22.98 9.49 10.92
C THR A 482 -23.54 8.53 9.87
N ALA A 483 -23.46 7.22 10.11
CA ALA A 483 -23.99 6.20 9.21
C ALA A 483 -25.49 6.42 8.88
N ALA A 484 -26.28 6.91 9.83
CA ALA A 484 -27.68 7.25 9.60
C ALA A 484 -27.87 8.40 8.58
N LYS A 485 -27.04 9.45 8.66
CA LYS A 485 -27.06 10.57 7.70
C LYS A 485 -26.61 10.12 6.30
N ILE A 486 -25.60 9.25 6.22
CA ILE A 486 -25.13 8.67 4.97
C ILE A 486 -26.25 7.87 4.30
N GLY A 487 -26.93 6.99 5.07
CA GLY A 487 -28.03 6.18 4.55
C GLY A 487 -29.29 6.99 4.15
N ALA A 488 -29.49 8.18 4.71
CA ALA A 488 -30.61 9.07 4.38
C ALA A 488 -30.34 10.01 3.20
N ASN A 489 -29.06 10.11 2.75
CA ASN A 489 -28.70 11.00 1.65
C ASN A 489 -29.04 10.38 0.29
N SER A 490 -29.92 11.02 -0.47
CA SER A 490 -30.41 10.51 -1.76
C SER A 490 -29.32 10.41 -2.82
N GLU A 491 -28.38 11.37 -2.88
CA GLU A 491 -27.29 11.38 -3.86
C GLU A 491 -26.34 10.19 -3.63
N ILE A 492 -26.01 9.91 -2.36
CA ILE A 492 -25.19 8.76 -1.98
C ILE A 492 -25.96 7.45 -2.23
N ALA A 493 -27.24 7.38 -1.90
CA ALA A 493 -28.06 6.22 -2.15
C ALA A 493 -28.14 5.88 -3.65
N ASP A 494 -28.35 6.89 -4.49
CA ASP A 494 -28.37 6.74 -5.95
C ASP A 494 -27.00 6.26 -6.49
N LEU A 495 -25.89 6.80 -5.96
CA LEU A 495 -24.55 6.37 -6.34
C LEU A 495 -24.30 4.91 -6.00
N ILE A 496 -24.59 4.49 -4.76
CA ILE A 496 -24.47 3.10 -4.31
C ILE A 496 -25.32 2.16 -5.18
N GLN A 497 -26.55 2.57 -5.48
CA GLN A 497 -27.48 1.80 -6.30
C GLN A 497 -27.02 1.68 -7.75
N ALA A 498 -26.48 2.76 -8.33
CA ALA A 498 -25.94 2.76 -9.69
C ALA A 498 -24.73 1.83 -9.83
N LEU A 499 -23.85 1.79 -8.83
CA LEU A 499 -22.65 0.93 -8.82
C LEU A 499 -22.97 -0.54 -8.58
N GLY A 500 -23.95 -0.85 -7.74
CA GLY A 500 -24.49 -2.19 -7.52
C GLY A 500 -23.63 -3.15 -6.70
N CYS A 501 -22.44 -2.73 -6.25
CA CYS A 501 -21.47 -3.59 -5.53
C CYS A 501 -21.57 -3.52 -3.99
N GLY A 502 -22.43 -2.65 -3.43
CA GLY A 502 -22.54 -2.45 -1.98
C GLY A 502 -21.48 -1.50 -1.42
N THR A 503 -21.44 -1.32 -0.09
CA THR A 503 -20.48 -0.43 0.61
C THR A 503 -19.83 -1.12 1.78
N ARG A 504 -18.67 -0.62 2.22
CA ARG A 504 -17.91 -1.12 3.37
C ARG A 504 -17.68 -2.63 3.27
N LYS A 505 -18.08 -3.38 4.28
CA LYS A 505 -17.92 -4.85 4.36
C LYS A 505 -18.82 -5.61 3.38
N ASP A 506 -19.87 -4.97 2.88
CA ASP A 506 -20.75 -5.54 1.85
C ASP A 506 -20.32 -5.13 0.44
N CYS A 507 -19.25 -4.38 0.30
CA CYS A 507 -18.68 -4.06 -0.99
C CYS A 507 -18.02 -5.31 -1.58
N ILE A 508 -18.65 -5.85 -2.61
CA ILE A 508 -18.13 -6.98 -3.39
C ILE A 508 -17.72 -6.41 -4.76
N PRO A 509 -16.42 -6.14 -4.99
CA PRO A 509 -15.95 -5.52 -6.23
C PRO A 509 -16.35 -6.27 -7.50
N ASP A 510 -16.46 -7.60 -7.42
CA ASP A 510 -16.87 -8.45 -8.55
C ASP A 510 -18.33 -8.25 -8.96
N ASN A 511 -19.15 -7.60 -8.12
CA ASN A 511 -20.52 -7.19 -8.43
C ASN A 511 -20.62 -5.77 -9.00
N LEU A 512 -19.49 -5.10 -9.21
CA LEU A 512 -19.47 -3.76 -9.80
C LEU A 512 -20.05 -3.81 -11.23
N ARG A 513 -20.99 -2.93 -11.51
CA ARG A 513 -21.71 -2.90 -12.80
C ARG A 513 -20.87 -2.34 -13.95
N TYR A 514 -19.77 -1.67 -13.65
CA TYR A 514 -18.91 -1.00 -14.61
C TYR A 514 -17.44 -1.30 -14.33
N GLU A 515 -16.61 -1.47 -15.36
CA GLU A 515 -15.18 -1.68 -15.19
C GLU A 515 -14.49 -0.46 -14.60
N ARG A 516 -14.93 0.76 -14.98
CA ARG A 516 -14.31 2.01 -14.52
C ARG A 516 -15.36 2.99 -13.99
N ILE A 517 -14.97 3.69 -12.94
CA ILE A 517 -15.72 4.78 -12.33
C ILE A 517 -14.92 6.05 -12.58
N VAL A 518 -15.50 7.01 -13.29
CA VAL A 518 -14.82 8.25 -13.68
C VAL A 518 -15.51 9.43 -13.02
N ILE A 519 -14.80 10.12 -12.12
CA ILE A 519 -15.24 11.40 -11.55
C ILE A 519 -14.95 12.49 -12.57
N MET A 520 -15.97 13.25 -12.96
CA MET A 520 -15.87 14.31 -13.94
C MET A 520 -16.57 15.58 -13.41
N THR A 521 -15.78 16.49 -12.86
CA THR A 521 -16.21 17.75 -12.25
C THR A 521 -15.63 18.94 -13.01
N ASP A 522 -16.17 20.12 -12.78
CA ASP A 522 -15.67 21.36 -13.33
C ASP A 522 -14.23 21.63 -12.85
N ALA A 523 -13.46 22.37 -13.64
CA ALA A 523 -12.06 22.70 -13.33
C ALA A 523 -11.94 23.94 -12.43
N ASP A 524 -12.89 24.16 -11.54
CA ASP A 524 -12.93 25.25 -10.58
C ASP A 524 -12.80 24.74 -9.13
N VAL A 525 -12.82 25.64 -8.16
CA VAL A 525 -12.67 25.33 -6.73
C VAL A 525 -13.81 24.45 -6.23
N ASP A 526 -15.04 24.68 -6.70
CA ASP A 526 -16.21 23.89 -6.31
C ASP A 526 -16.17 22.48 -6.88
N GLY A 527 -15.77 22.32 -8.15
CA GLY A 527 -15.57 21.02 -8.78
C GLY A 527 -14.44 20.23 -8.12
N ALA A 528 -13.32 20.87 -7.75
CA ALA A 528 -12.25 20.24 -6.98
C ALA A 528 -12.74 19.75 -5.60
N HIS A 529 -13.61 20.52 -4.95
CA HIS A 529 -14.22 20.10 -3.67
C HIS A 529 -15.19 18.92 -3.86
N ILE A 530 -16.01 18.91 -4.90
CA ILE A 530 -16.92 17.79 -5.23
C ILE A 530 -16.10 16.53 -5.52
N ALA A 531 -15.04 16.64 -6.32
CA ALA A 531 -14.13 15.53 -6.58
C ALA A 531 -13.51 14.96 -5.29
N THR A 532 -13.08 15.84 -4.36
CA THR A 532 -12.53 15.47 -3.07
C THR A 532 -13.56 14.75 -2.19
N LEU A 533 -14.81 15.22 -2.16
CA LEU A 533 -15.90 14.56 -1.43
C LEU A 533 -16.19 13.17 -1.99
N LEU A 534 -16.20 13.02 -3.32
CA LEU A 534 -16.37 11.73 -3.98
C LEU A 534 -15.20 10.79 -3.71
N MET A 535 -13.97 11.27 -3.82
CA MET A 535 -12.79 10.47 -3.48
C MET A 535 -12.83 10.01 -2.02
N THR A 536 -13.23 10.89 -1.09
CA THR A 536 -13.43 10.57 0.33
C THR A 536 -14.51 9.49 0.52
N PHE A 537 -15.62 9.59 -0.23
CA PHE A 537 -16.67 8.57 -0.23
C PHE A 537 -16.13 7.21 -0.68
N PHE A 538 -15.44 7.13 -1.81
CA PHE A 538 -14.88 5.86 -2.30
C PHE A 538 -13.80 5.33 -1.35
N PHE A 539 -12.97 6.19 -0.79
CA PHE A 539 -11.95 5.80 0.17
C PHE A 539 -12.54 5.15 1.43
N GLN A 540 -13.62 5.70 1.99
CA GLN A 540 -14.22 5.21 3.23
C GLN A 540 -15.25 4.10 3.02
N GLU A 541 -16.09 4.23 1.99
CA GLU A 541 -17.22 3.33 1.78
C GLU A 541 -16.91 2.17 0.82
N MET A 542 -15.95 2.33 -0.10
CA MET A 542 -15.61 1.34 -1.14
C MET A 542 -14.08 1.24 -1.39
N PRO A 543 -13.25 1.07 -0.34
CA PRO A 543 -11.78 1.10 -0.48
C PRO A 543 -11.23 0.04 -1.43
N ASP A 544 -11.89 -1.12 -1.54
CA ASP A 544 -11.46 -2.19 -2.43
C ASP A 544 -11.58 -1.84 -3.91
N LEU A 545 -12.53 -0.98 -4.29
CA LEU A 545 -12.61 -0.47 -5.66
C LEU A 545 -11.42 0.44 -5.98
N VAL A 546 -11.00 1.25 -5.00
CA VAL A 546 -9.83 2.13 -5.16
C VAL A 546 -8.54 1.30 -5.25
N ARG A 547 -8.37 0.29 -4.38
CA ARG A 547 -7.21 -0.63 -4.40
C ARG A 547 -7.09 -1.40 -5.73
N ARG A 548 -8.21 -1.89 -6.26
CA ARG A 548 -8.25 -2.58 -7.55
C ARG A 548 -8.12 -1.63 -8.74
N GLY A 549 -8.13 -0.30 -8.49
CA GLY A 549 -7.92 0.73 -9.50
C GLY A 549 -9.08 0.92 -10.46
N HIS A 550 -10.31 0.78 -9.97
CA HIS A 550 -11.53 1.08 -10.73
C HIS A 550 -11.87 2.57 -10.75
N LEU A 551 -11.25 3.39 -9.88
CA LEU A 551 -11.57 4.82 -9.73
C LEU A 551 -10.62 5.70 -10.55
N TYR A 552 -11.18 6.65 -11.29
CA TYR A 552 -10.46 7.59 -12.13
C TYR A 552 -10.99 9.01 -11.94
N LEU A 553 -10.11 9.99 -12.14
CA LEU A 553 -10.45 11.41 -12.24
C LEU A 553 -10.25 11.87 -13.69
N ALA A 554 -11.28 12.38 -14.31
CA ALA A 554 -11.18 12.95 -15.65
C ALA A 554 -10.41 14.27 -15.62
N GLN A 555 -9.65 14.54 -16.67
CA GLN A 555 -8.93 15.80 -16.85
C GLN A 555 -9.47 16.52 -18.09
N PRO A 556 -10.53 17.34 -17.97
CA PRO A 556 -10.97 18.20 -19.06
C PRO A 556 -9.93 19.30 -19.32
N PRO A 557 -9.79 19.78 -20.57
CA PRO A 557 -8.88 20.86 -20.88
C PRO A 557 -9.41 22.20 -20.35
N LEU A 558 -8.49 23.09 -19.95
CA LEU A 558 -8.80 24.46 -19.53
C LEU A 558 -8.94 25.41 -20.72
N TYR A 559 -8.22 25.14 -21.83
CA TYR A 559 -8.17 26.05 -22.96
C TYR A 559 -8.46 25.34 -24.28
N ARG A 560 -9.17 26.08 -25.17
CA ARG A 560 -9.24 25.79 -26.60
C ARG A 560 -8.49 26.88 -27.36
N LEU A 561 -7.52 26.47 -28.17
CA LEU A 561 -6.73 27.34 -29.03
C LEU A 561 -7.14 27.08 -30.47
N THR A 562 -7.55 28.12 -31.19
CA THR A 562 -8.05 27.99 -32.54
C THR A 562 -7.26 28.86 -33.52
N VAL A 563 -6.87 28.28 -34.64
CA VAL A 563 -6.25 28.97 -35.79
C VAL A 563 -6.96 28.52 -37.05
N GLY A 564 -7.80 29.41 -37.60
CA GLY A 564 -8.66 29.08 -38.75
C GLY A 564 -9.64 27.94 -38.42
N ALA A 565 -9.59 26.85 -39.16
CA ALA A 565 -10.45 25.68 -38.94
C ALA A 565 -9.84 24.65 -37.95
N LYS A 566 -8.60 24.85 -37.48
CA LYS A 566 -7.90 23.90 -36.59
C LYS A 566 -7.97 24.36 -35.15
N SER A 567 -8.53 23.51 -34.30
CA SER A 567 -8.51 23.70 -32.82
C SER A 567 -7.61 22.68 -32.16
N LEU A 568 -6.87 23.11 -31.13
CA LEU A 568 -6.13 22.29 -30.20
C LEU A 568 -6.57 22.62 -28.77
N TYR A 569 -6.43 21.68 -27.88
CA TYR A 569 -6.84 21.83 -26.48
C TYR A 569 -5.63 21.78 -25.56
N ALA A 570 -5.58 22.67 -24.59
CA ALA A 570 -4.54 22.70 -23.56
C ALA A 570 -5.12 22.42 -22.18
N MET A 571 -4.43 21.61 -21.41
CA MET A 571 -4.84 21.17 -20.09
C MET A 571 -4.56 22.25 -19.03
N ASP A 572 -3.49 23.00 -19.22
CA ASP A 572 -3.00 24.03 -18.32
C ASP A 572 -2.25 25.13 -19.11
N ASP A 573 -1.78 26.16 -18.41
CA ASP A 573 -1.05 27.29 -19.01
C ASP A 573 0.29 26.85 -19.62
N ALA A 574 1.00 25.88 -19.00
CA ALA A 574 2.25 25.36 -19.53
C ALA A 574 2.04 24.60 -20.85
N HIS A 575 0.96 23.83 -20.96
CA HIS A 575 0.58 23.14 -22.19
C HIS A 575 0.13 24.14 -23.27
N ARG A 576 -0.61 25.18 -22.87
CA ARG A 576 -0.98 26.29 -23.76
C ARG A 576 0.25 26.94 -24.38
N ALA A 577 1.23 27.33 -23.55
CA ALA A 577 2.47 27.94 -24.02
C ALA A 577 3.23 27.02 -25.01
N LYS A 578 3.25 25.71 -24.77
CA LYS A 578 3.86 24.71 -25.68
C LYS A 578 3.14 24.67 -27.04
N ILE A 579 1.82 24.75 -27.06
CA ILE A 579 1.02 24.77 -28.30
C ILE A 579 1.29 26.06 -29.07
N GLU A 580 1.32 27.22 -28.41
CA GLU A 580 1.59 28.52 -29.01
C GLU A 580 3.03 28.61 -29.56
N ALA A 581 4.00 28.07 -28.84
CA ALA A 581 5.42 28.04 -29.26
C ALA A 581 5.71 26.96 -30.34
N GLY A 582 4.86 25.95 -30.46
CA GLY A 582 5.04 24.80 -31.36
C GLY A 582 4.08 24.83 -32.56
N PRO A 583 2.96 24.04 -32.54
CA PRO A 583 2.06 23.88 -33.68
C PRO A 583 1.44 25.18 -34.21
N PHE A 584 1.32 26.19 -33.36
CA PHE A 584 0.70 27.50 -33.69
C PHE A 584 1.72 28.66 -33.71
N LYS A 585 3.00 28.37 -33.71
CA LYS A 585 4.08 29.36 -33.71
C LYS A 585 3.91 30.38 -34.85
N GLY A 586 3.88 31.68 -34.52
CA GLY A 586 3.79 32.78 -35.48
C GLY A 586 2.40 32.98 -36.09
N LYS A 587 1.36 32.32 -35.58
CA LYS A 587 -0.02 32.49 -36.03
C LYS A 587 -0.82 33.29 -35.02
N SER A 588 -1.88 33.98 -35.49
CA SER A 588 -2.86 34.58 -34.60
C SER A 588 -3.74 33.49 -34.01
N VAL A 589 -3.64 33.28 -32.71
CA VAL A 589 -4.35 32.22 -31.97
C VAL A 589 -5.53 32.86 -31.25
N ASP A 590 -6.73 32.34 -31.50
CA ASP A 590 -7.91 32.65 -30.70
C ASP A 590 -7.95 31.65 -29.50
N VAL A 591 -7.93 32.20 -28.29
CA VAL A 591 -7.87 31.39 -27.04
C VAL A 591 -9.18 31.55 -26.31
N SER A 592 -9.91 30.46 -26.16
CA SER A 592 -11.13 30.37 -25.33
C SER A 592 -10.79 29.55 -24.06
N ARG A 593 -11.09 30.11 -22.88
CA ARG A 593 -10.98 29.40 -21.60
C ARG A 593 -12.33 28.78 -21.23
N PHE A 594 -12.36 27.50 -20.90
CA PHE A 594 -13.53 26.84 -20.33
C PHE A 594 -13.57 27.05 -18.82
N LYS A 595 -14.64 27.60 -18.29
CA LYS A 595 -14.88 27.76 -16.86
C LYS A 595 -15.46 26.49 -16.22
N GLY A 596 -16.16 25.68 -17.03
CA GLY A 596 -16.74 24.42 -16.58
C GLY A 596 -17.18 23.53 -17.75
N LEU A 597 -17.50 22.28 -17.43
CA LEU A 597 -17.96 21.26 -18.38
C LEU A 597 -19.26 21.67 -19.11
N GLY A 598 -20.09 22.49 -18.47
CA GLY A 598 -21.32 22.99 -19.04
C GLY A 598 -21.11 23.94 -20.22
N GLU A 599 -19.94 24.56 -20.36
CA GLU A 599 -19.57 25.44 -21.49
C GLU A 599 -19.06 24.65 -22.70
N MET A 600 -18.70 23.37 -22.51
CA MET A 600 -18.27 22.50 -23.59
C MET A 600 -19.49 21.94 -24.33
N ASN A 601 -19.50 22.08 -25.65
CA ASN A 601 -20.52 21.38 -26.42
C ASN A 601 -20.24 19.85 -26.40
N PRO A 602 -21.24 18.99 -26.71
CA PRO A 602 -21.09 17.54 -26.62
C PRO A 602 -19.95 16.97 -27.46
N MET A 603 -19.63 17.58 -28.60
CA MET A 603 -18.55 17.13 -29.47
C MET A 603 -17.18 17.40 -28.84
N GLN A 604 -16.98 18.58 -28.26
CA GLN A 604 -15.78 18.98 -27.56
C GLN A 604 -15.57 18.08 -26.34
N LEU A 605 -16.61 17.88 -25.53
CA LEU A 605 -16.56 17.02 -24.35
C LEU A 605 -16.22 15.56 -24.72
N ARG A 606 -16.76 15.07 -25.83
CA ARG A 606 -16.43 13.76 -26.36
C ARG A 606 -14.95 13.66 -26.73
N GLU A 607 -14.46 14.55 -27.58
CA GLU A 607 -13.11 14.51 -28.13
C GLU A 607 -12.02 14.68 -27.07
N THR A 608 -12.28 15.47 -26.02
CA THR A 608 -11.26 15.81 -25.04
C THR A 608 -11.29 14.95 -23.78
N THR A 609 -12.50 14.53 -23.34
CA THR A 609 -12.68 13.98 -21.99
C THR A 609 -13.32 12.59 -21.97
N MET A 610 -14.13 12.23 -22.98
CA MET A 610 -14.88 10.97 -22.94
C MET A 610 -14.38 9.90 -23.92
N ASP A 611 -13.77 10.26 -25.05
CA ASP A 611 -13.26 9.28 -26.02
C ASP A 611 -12.03 8.58 -25.45
N PRO A 612 -12.03 7.24 -25.30
CA PRO A 612 -10.90 6.48 -24.78
C PRO A 612 -9.58 6.67 -25.54
N LYS A 613 -9.63 7.15 -26.79
CA LYS A 613 -8.44 7.32 -27.64
C LYS A 613 -7.73 8.65 -27.41
N THR A 614 -8.43 9.67 -26.94
CA THR A 614 -7.92 11.05 -26.90
C THR A 614 -7.92 11.66 -25.50
N ARG A 615 -8.72 11.14 -24.59
CA ARG A 615 -8.87 11.65 -23.22
C ARG A 615 -7.65 11.38 -22.34
N GLN A 616 -7.51 12.21 -21.32
CA GLN A 616 -6.58 11.99 -20.21
C GLN A 616 -7.36 11.75 -18.92
N MET A 617 -6.90 10.81 -18.11
CA MET A 617 -7.49 10.49 -16.80
C MET A 617 -6.39 10.14 -15.81
N ILE A 618 -6.58 10.55 -14.56
CA ILE A 618 -5.72 10.11 -13.45
C ILE A 618 -6.38 8.89 -12.81
N ARG A 619 -5.65 7.78 -12.73
CA ARG A 619 -6.09 6.61 -11.98
C ARG A 619 -5.82 6.84 -10.50
N ILE A 620 -6.84 6.70 -9.68
CA ILE A 620 -6.73 6.86 -8.24
C ILE A 620 -6.53 5.48 -7.62
N THR A 621 -5.42 5.33 -6.89
CA THR A 621 -5.05 4.08 -6.23
C THR A 621 -4.68 4.35 -4.78
N LEU A 622 -4.84 3.34 -3.93
CA LEU A 622 -4.32 3.39 -2.57
C LEU A 622 -2.92 2.79 -2.52
N PRO A 623 -2.02 3.36 -1.74
CA PRO A 623 -0.74 2.75 -1.47
C PRO A 623 -0.91 1.34 -0.93
N GLN A 624 -0.01 0.44 -1.27
CA GLN A 624 -0.07 -0.94 -0.79
C GLN A 624 0.58 -1.08 0.59
N GLU A 625 1.51 -0.19 0.92
CA GLU A 625 2.18 -0.20 2.22
C GLU A 625 1.28 0.38 3.31
N TYR A 626 1.32 -0.27 4.48
CA TYR A 626 0.49 0.09 5.63
C TYR A 626 0.71 1.53 6.11
N GLU A 627 1.97 1.95 6.24
CA GLU A 627 2.30 3.30 6.73
C GLU A 627 1.88 4.40 5.76
N GLU A 628 2.00 4.15 4.46
CA GLU A 628 1.49 5.07 3.44
C GLU A 628 -0.03 5.14 3.48
N ARG A 629 -0.72 4.01 3.71
CA ARG A 629 -2.18 3.99 3.91
C ARG A 629 -2.61 4.73 5.17
N ALA A 630 -1.86 4.56 6.26
CA ALA A 630 -2.08 5.31 7.49
C ALA A 630 -1.87 6.82 7.28
N GLY A 631 -0.85 7.20 6.51
CA GLY A 631 -0.62 8.59 6.11
C GLY A 631 -1.76 9.15 5.24
N VAL A 632 -2.28 8.38 4.28
CA VAL A 632 -3.45 8.78 3.48
C VAL A 632 -4.69 8.94 4.38
N LYS A 633 -4.90 8.01 5.31
CA LYS A 633 -6.01 8.10 6.25
C LYS A 633 -5.89 9.34 7.13
N ASP A 634 -4.71 9.59 7.71
CA ASP A 634 -4.45 10.79 8.52
C ASP A 634 -4.69 12.06 7.71
N LEU A 635 -4.23 12.12 6.47
CA LEU A 635 -4.48 13.26 5.58
C LEU A 635 -5.97 13.47 5.31
N VAL A 636 -6.71 12.40 5.03
CA VAL A 636 -8.17 12.48 4.84
C VAL A 636 -8.86 12.95 6.11
N ASP A 637 -8.48 12.44 7.28
CA ASP A 637 -9.04 12.85 8.57
C ASP A 637 -8.69 14.31 8.92
N ARG A 638 -7.48 14.77 8.62
CA ARG A 638 -7.05 16.18 8.78
C ARG A 638 -7.83 17.13 7.88
N LEU A 639 -8.03 16.77 6.61
CA LEU A 639 -8.67 17.64 5.62
C LEU A 639 -10.19 17.57 5.66
N MET A 640 -10.78 16.38 5.84
CA MET A 640 -12.22 16.12 5.71
C MET A 640 -12.92 15.84 7.04
N GLY A 641 -12.17 15.58 8.10
CA GLY A 641 -12.71 15.27 9.44
C GLY A 641 -13.43 16.44 10.11
N ASN A 642 -14.03 16.17 11.27
CA ASN A 642 -14.84 17.13 12.02
C ASN A 642 -14.05 18.26 12.71
N ASN A 643 -12.73 18.08 12.94
CA ASN A 643 -11.93 19.07 13.67
C ASN A 643 -11.39 20.15 12.72
N PRO A 644 -11.89 21.40 12.80
CA PRO A 644 -11.43 22.47 11.92
C PRO A 644 -9.98 22.91 12.20
N ALA A 645 -9.47 22.66 13.43
CA ALA A 645 -8.10 23.03 13.79
C ALA A 645 -7.04 22.29 12.94
N HIS A 646 -7.32 21.05 12.57
CA HIS A 646 -6.43 20.28 11.70
C HIS A 646 -6.34 20.86 10.29
N ARG A 647 -7.46 21.30 9.71
CA ARG A 647 -7.48 21.99 8.41
C ARG A 647 -6.76 23.32 8.48
N PHE A 648 -6.98 24.07 9.55
CA PHE A 648 -6.31 25.35 9.75
C PHE A 648 -4.79 25.19 9.84
N ALA A 649 -4.32 24.20 10.62
CA ALA A 649 -2.90 23.89 10.72
C ALA A 649 -2.32 23.47 9.33
N PHE A 650 -3.02 22.63 8.59
CA PHE A 650 -2.61 22.22 7.24
C PHE A 650 -2.51 23.40 6.28
N ILE A 651 -3.48 24.33 6.32
CA ILE A 651 -3.45 25.56 5.50
C ILE A 651 -2.24 26.41 5.88
N GLN A 652 -1.96 26.62 7.18
CA GLN A 652 -0.81 27.39 7.62
C GLN A 652 0.52 26.75 7.20
N GLU A 653 0.64 25.42 7.34
CA GLU A 653 1.83 24.66 6.93
C GLU A 653 2.14 24.79 5.43
N ASN A 654 1.10 24.93 4.60
CA ASN A 654 1.21 24.96 3.15
C ASN A 654 0.99 26.35 2.52
N ALA A 655 0.68 27.38 3.32
CA ALA A 655 0.37 28.73 2.80
C ALA A 655 1.49 29.32 1.94
N ALA A 656 2.75 29.05 2.25
CA ALA A 656 3.91 29.53 1.48
C ALA A 656 4.09 28.82 0.11
N ARG A 657 3.34 27.75 -0.15
CA ARG A 657 3.40 26.96 -1.40
C ARG A 657 2.26 27.27 -2.37
N VAL A 658 1.30 28.07 -1.95
CA VAL A 658 0.13 28.44 -2.77
C VAL A 658 0.45 29.71 -3.51
N ASP A 659 0.40 29.65 -4.85
CA ASP A 659 0.48 30.85 -5.71
C ASP A 659 -0.73 31.74 -5.44
N GLU A 660 -0.53 33.04 -5.20
CA GLU A 660 -1.63 33.99 -4.96
C GLU A 660 -2.64 34.00 -6.12
N ASP A 661 -2.18 33.74 -7.36
CA ASP A 661 -3.03 33.64 -8.56
C ASP A 661 -3.90 32.36 -8.61
N ALA A 662 -3.62 31.37 -7.75
CA ALA A 662 -4.41 30.13 -7.63
C ALA A 662 -5.57 30.25 -6.62
N ILE A 663 -5.64 31.36 -5.89
CA ILE A 663 -6.73 31.65 -4.94
C ILE A 663 -7.77 32.46 -5.70
N ASP A 664 -8.88 31.83 -6.09
CA ASP A 664 -10.08 32.53 -6.57
C ASP A 664 -10.69 33.29 -5.37
N ALA A 665 -10.38 34.60 -5.28
CA ALA A 665 -10.93 35.51 -4.30
C ALA A 665 -12.27 36.08 -4.73
#